data_77fb4519d59b879095d89d19c9beb003
#
_entry.id   77fb4519d59b879095d89d19c9beb003
#
_cell.length_a   1.000
_cell.length_b   1.000
_cell.length_c   1.000
_cell.angle_alpha   90.00
_cell.angle_beta   90.00
_cell.angle_gamma   90.00
#
_symmetry.space_group_name_H-M   'P 1'
#
loop_
_entity.id
_entity.type
_entity.pdbx_description
1 polymer ?
#
loop_
_entity_poly.entity_id
_entity_poly.type
_entity_poly.pdbx_seq_one_letter_code
_entity_poly.pdbx_strand_id
1 'polypeptide(L)'
;MPSTLKSPGRLVSLRGREWVVLPPDDPDVLLLKPLGGSDEEITGIYQPLGFAEDEPTEAIFPNPNKEDLGAFSSARLLLESSRLAFRNGAGPFRSLAKLSFRPRAYQIVPLIMALRHEPVRLLVADDVGVGKTIEALLVVRELLERRVIKRFAVLCLPHLCDQWQEEIRAKIGIEAVVIRSNTQARLDREIHGDASVFQHFPFQVLSIDYIKSDTRRDVFVSQCPELVIVDEAHTCARPSGASPGQQQRHDLLRRIAEKDEQHLVLLTATPHSGKPDEFQSLLGLIHRDFAALDLPSAGAEMRKRLAKHFIQRRRGDVLKWMGEDTPFAKREAGEISYELGPSYAVFFDQVLDFARKIVSAQSGPEREQRVHYWTALGLLRGIMSSPAAGVEMLRNRLETPAVEAEGGELEQNPVHDSSDGFLLDVTPSQSFGQVTWSDPEKRQLANFARQLESLSGAKHDGKLEAAAKTLAEWLRDGFQPVVFCRYLATARYVGEQLRSVLASKFKDLKVEVVTSEDPDDVRRQRVTDLGKASRRLLVATDCLSEGINLQDSFTAVLHYDLPWNPNRLEQREGRVDRFGQTAEQVKAYLLFGHDNPVDGLVLGVILEKVRQIRRDRGITVPFPEDSSTVLDTVAKALLFNPDRCVKARSDKNQLKLRLDDFVEAREAEIRITHKIEEAAKREEETRSIFAHHSIKADELEVDLREADAAIGDVAAVERFVTGALTELLGAQIDRTKSDWRLHIGNLPASLRAHLPDEAVLDVSFRSPTPKKHLYLGRNHPFVEALCQYVMAHALSRQARTGEVHAARAAVMRSKEVSAKTTLLLFRCRNVIGERNGPARIVAEEMLVWGYRGSPNEGNFLPNDEAVALLHQARPAGDITAQSRENFFENELKLIGQLRPQFDAVAEERNKHLVEAHERFSKFFRAGRYEVVYPVLPMDIMGLYILLPEGSR
;
A
#
# COMPACT_ATOMS: atom_id res chain seq x y z
N MET A 1 49.05 -11.19 9.39
CA MET A 1 47.62 -11.42 9.72
C MET A 1 47.02 -10.06 9.90
N PRO A 2 45.91 -9.71 9.27
CA PRO A 2 45.23 -8.45 9.55
C PRO A 2 44.90 -8.44 11.06
N SER A 3 45.08 -7.30 11.70
CA SER A 3 44.92 -7.18 13.16
C SER A 3 43.49 -7.64 13.51
N THR A 4 43.32 -8.57 14.41
CA THR A 4 42.02 -9.10 14.88
C THR A 4 41.10 -8.00 15.38
N LEU A 5 41.59 -6.81 15.68
CA LEU A 5 40.85 -5.64 16.14
C LEU A 5 39.96 -5.01 15.05
N LYS A 6 40.37 -5.06 13.76
CA LYS A 6 39.59 -4.49 12.64
C LYS A 6 38.56 -5.48 12.06
N SER A 7 38.32 -6.61 12.73
CA SER A 7 37.33 -7.59 12.29
C SER A 7 35.91 -7.12 12.57
N PRO A 8 34.97 -7.33 11.63
CA PRO A 8 33.57 -6.94 11.81
C PRO A 8 32.94 -7.46 13.10
N GLY A 9 32.13 -6.64 13.75
CA GLY A 9 31.47 -6.96 15.02
C GLY A 9 32.32 -6.73 16.27
N ARG A 10 33.67 -6.54 16.16
CA ARG A 10 34.51 -6.22 17.29
C ARG A 10 34.22 -4.84 17.85
N LEU A 11 34.38 -4.72 19.17
CA LEU A 11 34.32 -3.44 19.87
C LEU A 11 35.71 -2.82 19.91
N VAL A 12 35.80 -1.57 19.51
CA VAL A 12 37.07 -0.82 19.51
C VAL A 12 36.87 0.56 20.13
N SER A 13 37.92 1.08 20.75
CA SER A 13 37.98 2.46 21.21
C SER A 13 38.77 3.30 20.21
N LEU A 14 38.20 4.41 19.79
CA LEU A 14 38.82 5.32 18.85
C LEU A 14 38.34 6.76 19.09
N ARG A 15 39.25 7.71 19.11
CA ARG A 15 38.98 9.14 19.38
C ARG A 15 38.13 9.34 20.65
N GLY A 16 38.41 8.58 21.71
CA GLY A 16 37.75 8.67 23.02
C GLY A 16 36.29 8.15 23.04
N ARG A 17 35.84 7.46 22.01
CA ARG A 17 34.51 6.84 21.94
C ARG A 17 34.63 5.33 21.60
N GLU A 18 33.65 4.55 22.02
CA GLU A 18 33.55 3.14 21.71
C GLU A 18 32.74 2.88 20.47
N TRP A 19 33.23 1.97 19.60
CA TRP A 19 32.69 1.72 18.29
C TRP A 19 32.56 0.23 17.98
N VAL A 20 31.57 -0.15 17.23
CA VAL A 20 31.45 -1.47 16.62
C VAL A 20 32.00 -1.40 15.19
N VAL A 21 32.93 -2.27 14.87
CA VAL A 21 33.49 -2.38 13.51
C VAL A 21 32.42 -2.98 12.57
N LEU A 22 32.13 -2.30 11.49
CA LEU A 22 31.21 -2.78 10.45
C LEU A 22 32.01 -3.30 9.23
N PRO A 23 31.45 -4.23 8.43
CA PRO A 23 32.03 -4.63 7.17
C PRO A 23 32.08 -3.44 6.20
N PRO A 24 33.26 -3.04 5.71
CA PRO A 24 33.36 -1.94 4.75
C PRO A 24 33.08 -2.41 3.32
N ASP A 25 32.61 -1.47 2.46
CA ASP A 25 32.54 -1.71 1.02
C ASP A 25 33.89 -1.50 0.34
N ASP A 26 34.74 -0.64 0.92
CA ASP A 26 36.10 -0.32 0.47
C ASP A 26 37.09 -0.85 1.50
N PRO A 27 38.08 -1.70 1.11
CA PRO A 27 39.09 -2.23 2.03
C PRO A 27 39.96 -1.16 2.71
N ASP A 28 40.07 0.03 2.10
CA ASP A 28 40.84 1.13 2.67
C ASP A 28 40.05 1.94 3.70
N VAL A 29 38.77 1.65 3.90
CA VAL A 29 37.91 2.35 4.85
C VAL A 29 37.62 1.47 6.05
N LEU A 30 37.90 1.95 7.26
CA LEU A 30 37.41 1.38 8.50
C LEU A 30 36.02 1.96 8.79
N LEU A 31 34.98 1.14 8.64
CA LEU A 31 33.60 1.56 8.87
C LEU A 31 33.20 1.27 10.32
N LEU A 32 32.72 2.29 11.02
CA LEU A 32 32.46 2.26 12.45
C LEU A 32 31.05 2.75 12.78
N LYS A 33 30.37 2.03 13.68
CA LYS A 33 29.11 2.46 14.29
C LYS A 33 29.34 2.74 15.77
N PRO A 34 28.92 3.90 16.30
CA PRO A 34 29.13 4.17 17.72
C PRO A 34 28.31 3.22 18.59
N LEU A 35 28.88 2.80 19.70
CA LEU A 35 28.21 1.96 20.66
C LEU A 35 27.04 2.73 21.31
N GLY A 36 25.81 2.29 21.06
CA GLY A 36 24.61 2.99 21.52
C GLY A 36 24.17 4.17 20.65
N GLY A 37 24.82 4.43 19.50
CA GLY A 37 24.41 5.43 18.53
C GLY A 37 23.50 4.92 17.44
N SER A 38 22.98 5.83 16.60
CA SER A 38 22.11 5.50 15.46
C SER A 38 22.91 5.06 14.23
N ASP A 39 22.20 4.51 13.24
CA ASP A 39 22.81 4.19 11.93
C ASP A 39 23.22 5.46 11.16
N GLU A 40 22.67 6.63 11.50
CA GLU A 40 23.04 7.91 10.91
C GLU A 40 24.43 8.42 11.36
N GLU A 41 24.93 7.89 12.51
CA GLU A 41 26.25 8.24 13.04
C GLU A 41 27.36 7.30 12.53
N ILE A 42 27.05 6.40 11.59
CA ILE A 42 28.06 5.50 10.99
C ILE A 42 29.10 6.35 10.28
N THR A 43 30.36 6.11 10.60
CA THR A 43 31.49 6.91 10.13
C THR A 43 32.54 6.02 9.47
N GLY A 44 33.05 6.44 8.32
CA GLY A 44 34.16 5.80 7.64
C GLY A 44 35.46 6.54 7.89
N ILE A 45 36.50 5.80 8.26
CA ILE A 45 37.85 6.33 8.41
C ILE A 45 38.74 5.76 7.30
N TYR A 46 39.31 6.67 6.48
CA TYR A 46 40.19 6.30 5.38
C TYR A 46 41.59 5.96 5.93
N GLN A 47 41.88 4.69 6.02
CA GLN A 47 43.11 4.14 6.68
C GLN A 47 44.43 4.57 6.03
N PRO A 48 44.52 4.78 4.68
CA PRO A 48 45.78 5.20 4.05
C PRO A 48 46.34 6.55 4.53
N LEU A 49 45.53 7.38 5.21
CA LEU A 49 46.02 8.62 5.82
C LEU A 49 46.99 8.41 6.97
N GLY A 50 46.90 7.26 7.65
CA GLY A 50 47.90 6.84 8.65
C GLY A 50 48.02 7.71 9.89
N PHE A 51 46.92 8.40 10.29
CA PHE A 51 46.95 9.16 11.54
C PHE A 51 46.96 8.27 12.76
N ALA A 52 47.86 8.55 13.72
CA ALA A 52 47.98 7.75 14.95
C ALA A 52 46.69 7.73 15.79
N GLU A 53 45.90 8.80 15.72
CA GLU A 53 44.63 8.93 16.41
C GLU A 53 43.55 8.04 15.81
N ASP A 54 43.74 7.53 14.58
CA ASP A 54 42.84 6.69 13.85
C ASP A 54 43.16 5.19 13.97
N GLU A 55 44.14 4.84 14.75
CA GLU A 55 44.44 3.44 15.09
C GLU A 55 43.52 2.97 16.22
N PRO A 56 42.65 1.96 15.96
CA PRO A 56 41.71 1.45 16.95
C PRO A 56 42.46 0.68 18.04
N THR A 57 42.06 0.86 19.28
CA THR A 57 42.48 0.08 20.43
C THR A 57 41.35 -0.87 20.87
N GLU A 58 41.72 -1.96 21.54
CA GLU A 58 40.73 -2.91 22.05
C GLU A 58 39.84 -2.27 23.09
N ALA A 59 38.53 -2.47 22.93
CA ALA A 59 37.54 -2.05 23.91
C ALA A 59 36.76 -3.27 24.41
N ILE A 60 36.46 -3.26 25.69
CA ILE A 60 35.66 -4.28 26.37
C ILE A 60 34.41 -3.62 26.92
N PHE A 61 33.25 -4.18 26.64
CA PHE A 61 31.99 -3.68 27.20
C PHE A 61 31.99 -3.88 28.73
N PRO A 62 31.80 -2.82 29.53
CA PRO A 62 31.92 -2.92 30.99
C PRO A 62 30.75 -3.71 31.58
N ASN A 63 31.05 -4.61 32.50
CA ASN A 63 30.04 -5.27 33.32
C ASN A 63 29.26 -4.23 34.15
N PRO A 64 27.99 -4.51 34.53
CA PRO A 64 27.26 -3.71 35.51
C PRO A 64 28.06 -3.64 36.83
N ASN A 65 27.95 -2.49 37.51
CA ASN A 65 28.61 -2.26 38.80
C ASN A 65 27.56 -1.79 39.84
N LYS A 66 27.97 -1.55 41.09
CA LYS A 66 27.06 -1.17 42.17
C LYS A 66 26.36 0.19 41.91
N GLU A 67 26.98 1.06 41.15
CA GLU A 67 26.40 2.37 40.77
C GLU A 67 25.25 2.22 39.77
N ASP A 68 25.15 1.08 39.11
CA ASP A 68 24.10 0.70 38.19
C ASP A 68 22.87 0.15 38.87
N LEU A 69 22.84 0.01 40.21
CA LEU A 69 21.73 -0.50 40.98
C LEU A 69 20.57 0.51 41.01
N GLY A 70 19.39 0.05 40.58
CA GLY A 70 18.18 0.87 40.54
C GLY A 70 16.88 0.07 40.60
N ALA A 71 15.83 0.63 40.05
CA ALA A 71 14.53 -0.03 40.00
C ALA A 71 14.50 -1.17 38.98
N PHE A 72 13.82 -2.26 39.31
CA PHE A 72 13.68 -3.41 38.41
C PHE A 72 12.89 -3.09 37.12
N SER A 73 11.97 -2.10 37.17
CA SER A 73 11.27 -1.65 35.98
C SER A 73 12.23 -1.24 34.84
N SER A 74 13.41 -0.77 35.19
CA SER A 74 14.49 -0.46 34.24
C SER A 74 14.95 -1.64 33.42
N ALA A 75 14.89 -2.88 33.96
CA ALA A 75 15.26 -4.08 33.22
C ALA A 75 14.41 -4.27 31.97
N ARG A 76 13.10 -4.07 32.11
CA ARG A 76 12.14 -4.15 31.03
C ARG A 76 12.35 -3.02 30.02
N LEU A 77 12.52 -1.80 30.50
CA LEU A 77 12.79 -0.64 29.65
C LEU A 77 14.10 -0.81 28.87
N LEU A 78 15.16 -1.31 29.51
CA LEU A 78 16.42 -1.56 28.83
C LEU A 78 16.32 -2.67 27.77
N LEU A 79 15.62 -3.75 28.06
CA LEU A 79 15.37 -4.82 27.09
C LEU A 79 14.60 -4.29 25.85
N GLU A 80 13.47 -3.61 26.08
CA GLU A 80 12.60 -3.15 24.99
C GLU A 80 13.29 -2.03 24.20
N SER A 81 13.96 -1.07 24.85
CA SER A 81 14.70 -0.02 24.14
C SER A 81 15.79 -0.59 23.25
N SER A 82 16.54 -1.58 23.75
CA SER A 82 17.60 -2.22 22.97
C SER A 82 17.04 -3.01 21.78
N ARG A 83 15.96 -3.79 21.97
CA ARG A 83 15.28 -4.51 20.88
C ARG A 83 14.75 -3.57 19.80
N LEU A 84 14.15 -2.45 20.22
CA LEU A 84 13.61 -1.46 19.29
C LEU A 84 14.71 -0.63 18.61
N ALA A 85 15.85 -0.41 19.26
CA ALA A 85 17.01 0.30 18.69
C ALA A 85 17.80 -0.53 17.68
N PHE A 86 17.81 -1.86 17.83
CA PHE A 86 18.55 -2.72 16.92
C PHE A 86 17.83 -2.84 15.58
N ARG A 87 18.38 -2.21 14.56
CA ARG A 87 17.78 -2.09 13.22
C ARG A 87 18.18 -3.24 12.30
N ASN A 88 19.29 -3.90 12.58
CA ASN A 88 19.80 -5.00 11.77
C ASN A 88 19.47 -6.32 12.47
N GLY A 89 18.36 -6.92 12.10
CA GLY A 89 17.96 -8.23 12.62
C GLY A 89 18.85 -9.35 12.07
N ALA A 90 19.12 -10.37 12.90
CA ALA A 90 19.87 -11.56 12.51
C ALA A 90 19.03 -12.59 11.74
N GLY A 91 17.72 -12.39 11.67
CA GLY A 91 16.78 -13.29 10.98
C GLY A 91 16.91 -13.27 9.45
N PRO A 92 16.19 -14.17 8.77
CA PRO A 92 16.25 -14.31 7.31
C PRO A 92 15.71 -13.09 6.55
N PHE A 93 14.83 -12.28 7.15
CA PHE A 93 14.35 -11.01 6.60
C PHE A 93 14.99 -9.83 7.35
N ARG A 94 15.74 -9.03 6.63
CA ARG A 94 16.50 -7.90 7.20
C ARG A 94 15.69 -6.62 7.29
N SER A 95 14.73 -6.47 6.39
CA SER A 95 13.90 -5.27 6.29
C SER A 95 12.90 -5.11 7.44
N LEU A 96 12.46 -6.19 8.07
CA LEU A 96 11.34 -6.17 9.03
C LEU A 96 11.55 -5.18 10.18
N ALA A 97 12.77 -5.05 10.66
CA ALA A 97 13.12 -4.09 11.71
C ALA A 97 13.02 -2.62 11.29
N LYS A 98 12.98 -2.35 9.97
CA LYS A 98 12.99 -1.01 9.37
C LYS A 98 11.65 -0.62 8.73
N LEU A 99 10.61 -1.43 8.96
CA LEU A 99 9.25 -1.15 8.51
C LEU A 99 8.46 -0.41 9.59
N SER A 100 7.65 0.55 9.18
CA SER A 100 6.71 1.24 10.09
C SER A 100 5.40 0.49 10.29
N PHE A 101 5.29 -0.72 9.76
CA PHE A 101 4.09 -1.57 9.85
C PHE A 101 4.51 -3.03 9.97
N ARG A 102 3.62 -3.88 10.50
CA ARG A 102 3.81 -5.32 10.48
C ARG A 102 3.25 -5.89 9.18
N PRO A 103 4.09 -6.47 8.30
CA PRO A 103 3.59 -7.11 7.09
C PRO A 103 2.79 -8.36 7.44
N ARG A 104 1.79 -8.68 6.65
CA ARG A 104 1.03 -9.92 6.73
C ARG A 104 1.76 -11.02 5.96
N ALA A 105 1.57 -12.27 6.34
CA ALA A 105 2.25 -13.41 5.71
C ALA A 105 2.08 -13.44 4.19
N TYR A 106 0.89 -13.14 3.69
CA TYR A 106 0.64 -13.09 2.25
C TYR A 106 1.44 -11.98 1.53
N GLN A 107 1.71 -10.84 2.19
CA GLN A 107 2.46 -9.72 1.59
C GLN A 107 3.95 -10.02 1.45
N ILE A 108 4.46 -11.01 2.15
CA ILE A 108 5.87 -11.43 2.07
C ILE A 108 6.10 -12.36 0.87
N VAL A 109 5.06 -12.97 0.32
CA VAL A 109 5.21 -13.90 -0.81
C VAL A 109 5.92 -13.26 -2.02
N PRO A 110 5.55 -12.05 -2.51
CA PRO A 110 6.28 -11.41 -3.60
C PRO A 110 7.75 -11.12 -3.24
N LEU A 111 8.03 -10.78 -1.98
CA LEU A 111 9.41 -10.61 -1.51
C LEU A 111 10.22 -11.92 -1.64
N ILE A 112 9.65 -13.05 -1.19
CA ILE A 112 10.33 -14.35 -1.33
C ILE A 112 10.54 -14.70 -2.80
N MET A 113 9.56 -14.42 -3.66
CA MET A 113 9.70 -14.61 -5.09
C MET A 113 10.82 -13.73 -5.66
N ALA A 114 10.88 -12.45 -5.27
CA ALA A 114 11.92 -11.53 -5.69
C ALA A 114 13.32 -12.06 -5.33
N LEU A 115 13.50 -12.53 -4.12
CA LEU A 115 14.77 -13.04 -3.63
C LEU A 115 15.25 -14.35 -4.32
N ARG A 116 14.38 -15.03 -5.07
CA ARG A 116 14.73 -16.22 -5.89
C ARG A 116 15.38 -15.87 -7.21
N HIS A 117 15.28 -14.62 -7.65
CA HIS A 117 15.70 -14.17 -8.97
C HIS A 117 16.85 -13.18 -8.89
N GLU A 118 17.77 -13.31 -9.84
CA GLU A 118 18.82 -12.35 -10.10
C GLU A 118 19.07 -12.27 -11.62
N PRO A 119 18.72 -11.12 -12.18
CA PRO A 119 18.03 -9.99 -11.55
C PRO A 119 16.58 -10.30 -11.15
N VAL A 120 16.03 -9.51 -10.24
CA VAL A 120 14.61 -9.60 -9.87
C VAL A 120 13.74 -9.20 -11.04
N ARG A 121 12.84 -10.08 -11.44
CA ARG A 121 11.90 -9.84 -12.54
C ARG A 121 10.54 -10.38 -12.14
N LEU A 122 9.62 -9.49 -11.71
CA LEU A 122 8.31 -9.89 -11.19
C LEU A 122 7.19 -9.07 -11.81
N LEU A 123 6.06 -9.74 -12.05
CA LEU A 123 4.77 -9.13 -12.30
C LEU A 123 3.84 -9.47 -11.12
N VAL A 124 3.46 -8.45 -10.34
CA VAL A 124 2.54 -8.56 -9.22
C VAL A 124 1.18 -8.03 -9.67
N ALA A 125 0.23 -8.95 -9.83
CA ALA A 125 -1.07 -8.69 -10.42
C ALA A 125 -2.24 -8.91 -9.45
N ASP A 126 -2.01 -8.59 -8.18
CA ASP A 126 -3.00 -8.74 -7.12
C ASP A 126 -4.17 -7.76 -7.28
N ASP A 127 -5.36 -8.15 -6.80
CA ASP A 127 -6.56 -7.32 -6.83
C ASP A 127 -6.36 -5.93 -6.23
N VAL A 128 -7.22 -5.00 -6.60
CA VAL A 128 -7.28 -3.67 -5.99
C VAL A 128 -7.50 -3.80 -4.48
N GLY A 129 -6.70 -3.08 -3.70
CA GLY A 129 -6.85 -3.04 -2.25
C GLY A 129 -6.13 -4.15 -1.47
N VAL A 130 -5.51 -5.14 -2.11
CA VAL A 130 -4.72 -6.20 -1.43
C VAL A 130 -3.43 -5.65 -0.80
N GLY A 131 -2.82 -4.64 -1.40
CA GLY A 131 -1.64 -3.98 -0.85
C GLY A 131 -0.38 -4.07 -1.70
N LYS A 132 -0.50 -4.08 -3.04
CA LYS A 132 0.63 -4.12 -3.99
C LYS A 132 1.75 -3.12 -3.69
N THR A 133 1.40 -1.91 -3.27
CA THR A 133 2.38 -0.89 -2.85
C THR A 133 3.24 -1.39 -1.69
N ILE A 134 2.60 -1.99 -0.67
CA ILE A 134 3.31 -2.56 0.48
C ILE A 134 4.23 -3.69 0.04
N GLU A 135 3.77 -4.57 -0.84
CA GLU A 135 4.54 -5.69 -1.38
C GLU A 135 5.78 -5.21 -2.16
N ALA A 136 5.62 -4.18 -2.98
CA ALA A 136 6.73 -3.58 -3.69
C ALA A 136 7.74 -2.92 -2.73
N LEU A 137 7.25 -2.20 -1.70
CA LEU A 137 8.10 -1.55 -0.71
C LEU A 137 8.86 -2.56 0.17
N LEU A 138 8.27 -3.74 0.44
CA LEU A 138 8.98 -4.84 1.09
C LEU A 138 10.17 -5.32 0.26
N VAL A 139 9.97 -5.49 -1.05
CA VAL A 139 11.06 -5.87 -1.99
C VAL A 139 12.13 -4.80 -2.02
N VAL A 140 11.76 -3.52 -2.16
CA VAL A 140 12.71 -2.39 -2.14
C VAL A 140 13.57 -2.42 -0.88
N ARG A 141 12.89 -2.43 0.28
CA ARG A 141 13.61 -2.34 1.56
C ARG A 141 14.53 -3.51 1.78
N GLU A 142 14.10 -4.72 1.46
CA GLU A 142 14.91 -5.93 1.61
C GLU A 142 16.14 -5.93 0.70
N LEU A 143 16.00 -5.53 -0.57
CA LEU A 143 17.12 -5.46 -1.50
C LEU A 143 18.15 -4.40 -1.10
N LEU A 144 17.71 -3.26 -0.57
CA LEU A 144 18.58 -2.23 0.01
C LEU A 144 19.35 -2.77 1.22
N GLU A 145 18.66 -3.44 2.16
CA GLU A 145 19.29 -4.00 3.35
C GLU A 145 20.29 -5.13 3.03
N ARG A 146 20.04 -5.85 1.95
CA ARG A 146 20.96 -6.86 1.41
C ARG A 146 22.09 -6.27 0.58
N ARG A 147 22.09 -4.96 0.36
CA ARG A 147 23.04 -4.25 -0.53
C ARG A 147 23.05 -4.81 -1.95
N VAL A 148 21.95 -5.44 -2.40
CA VAL A 148 21.77 -5.89 -3.79
C VAL A 148 21.57 -4.68 -4.70
N ILE A 149 20.90 -3.66 -4.20
CA ILE A 149 20.68 -2.38 -4.86
C ILE A 149 21.15 -1.23 -3.95
N LYS A 150 21.55 -0.12 -4.56
CA LYS A 150 21.86 1.14 -3.88
C LYS A 150 20.85 2.24 -4.22
N ARG A 151 20.17 2.11 -5.36
CA ARG A 151 19.22 3.08 -5.88
C ARG A 151 17.98 2.39 -6.40
N PHE A 152 16.84 3.07 -6.30
CA PHE A 152 15.61 2.59 -6.94
C PHE A 152 14.81 3.74 -7.55
N ALA A 153 13.97 3.41 -8.54
CA ALA A 153 13.00 4.31 -9.14
C ALA A 153 11.62 3.68 -9.17
N VAL A 154 10.59 4.48 -8.89
CA VAL A 154 9.19 4.14 -9.10
C VAL A 154 8.67 4.94 -10.28
N LEU A 155 8.28 4.26 -11.35
CA LEU A 155 7.61 4.84 -12.51
C LEU A 155 6.10 4.70 -12.31
N CYS A 156 5.40 5.80 -12.24
CA CYS A 156 3.96 5.81 -12.05
C CYS A 156 3.29 6.92 -12.86
N LEU A 157 1.97 6.92 -12.85
CA LEU A 157 1.20 7.98 -13.47
C LEU A 157 1.39 9.32 -12.74
N PRO A 158 1.31 10.47 -13.42
CA PRO A 158 1.63 11.78 -12.84
C PRO A 158 0.94 12.06 -11.50
N HIS A 159 -0.32 11.69 -11.37
CA HIS A 159 -1.13 11.92 -10.16
C HIS A 159 -0.81 10.98 -8.99
N LEU A 160 -0.07 9.88 -9.22
CA LEU A 160 0.36 8.93 -8.19
C LEU A 160 1.71 9.28 -7.57
N CYS A 161 2.47 10.22 -8.16
CA CYS A 161 3.83 10.49 -7.72
C CYS A 161 3.93 10.92 -6.25
N ASP A 162 3.08 11.86 -5.81
CA ASP A 162 3.13 12.35 -4.43
C ASP A 162 2.63 11.29 -3.44
N GLN A 163 1.66 10.45 -3.86
CA GLN A 163 1.20 9.33 -3.05
C GLN A 163 2.33 8.31 -2.84
N TRP A 164 3.06 7.95 -3.89
CA TRP A 164 4.20 7.05 -3.78
C TRP A 164 5.30 7.61 -2.88
N GLN A 165 5.62 8.91 -3.02
CA GLN A 165 6.59 9.57 -2.14
C GLN A 165 6.18 9.47 -0.67
N GLU A 166 4.91 9.75 -0.35
CA GLU A 166 4.40 9.66 1.03
C GLU A 166 4.38 8.21 1.54
N GLU A 167 3.96 7.25 0.73
CA GLU A 167 3.97 5.83 1.10
C GLU A 167 5.39 5.31 1.37
N ILE A 168 6.37 5.69 0.55
CA ILE A 168 7.79 5.36 0.75
C ILE A 168 8.27 5.91 2.09
N ARG A 169 8.02 7.20 2.35
CA ARG A 169 8.40 7.86 3.58
C ARG A 169 7.72 7.22 4.79
N ALA A 170 6.40 7.08 4.75
CA ALA A 170 5.62 6.59 5.87
C ALA A 170 5.85 5.11 6.19
N LYS A 171 6.09 4.26 5.18
CA LYS A 171 6.17 2.80 5.35
C LYS A 171 7.58 2.28 5.54
N ILE A 172 8.55 2.84 4.83
CA ILE A 172 9.93 2.33 4.85
C ILE A 172 10.95 3.38 5.30
N GLY A 173 10.52 4.60 5.67
CA GLY A 173 11.37 5.64 6.24
C GLY A 173 12.44 6.18 5.26
N ILE A 174 12.14 6.24 3.97
CA ILE A 174 13.06 6.72 2.93
C ILE A 174 12.49 7.99 2.30
N GLU A 175 13.32 9.03 2.19
CA GLU A 175 12.97 10.25 1.47
C GLU A 175 13.29 10.08 -0.02
N ALA A 176 12.25 9.95 -0.83
CA ALA A 176 12.36 9.85 -2.29
C ALA A 176 12.05 11.21 -2.94
N VAL A 177 12.68 11.48 -4.07
CA VAL A 177 12.49 12.73 -4.81
C VAL A 177 11.49 12.51 -5.95
N VAL A 178 10.51 13.41 -6.07
CA VAL A 178 9.53 13.36 -7.18
C VAL A 178 10.09 14.13 -8.38
N ILE A 179 10.25 13.41 -9.51
CA ILE A 179 10.76 13.97 -10.79
C ILE A 179 9.64 14.01 -11.81
N ARG A 180 9.17 15.20 -12.13
CA ARG A 180 8.13 15.48 -13.12
C ARG A 180 8.35 16.89 -13.70
N SER A 181 7.56 17.28 -14.69
CA SER A 181 7.78 18.54 -15.45
C SER A 181 7.88 19.79 -14.57
N ASN A 182 7.10 19.88 -13.51
CA ASN A 182 7.06 21.04 -12.61
C ASN A 182 8.12 20.99 -11.48
N THR A 183 8.77 19.86 -11.22
CA THR A 183 9.79 19.73 -10.17
C THR A 183 11.21 19.76 -10.69
N GLN A 184 11.43 19.36 -11.95
CA GLN A 184 12.80 19.20 -12.50
C GLN A 184 13.63 20.46 -12.42
N ALA A 185 13.11 21.61 -12.83
CA ALA A 185 13.88 22.85 -12.81
C ALA A 185 14.37 23.27 -11.41
N ARG A 186 13.65 22.86 -10.35
CA ARG A 186 14.10 23.05 -8.97
C ARG A 186 15.21 22.05 -8.62
N LEU A 187 15.02 20.78 -8.96
CA LEU A 187 15.99 19.72 -8.68
C LEU A 187 17.32 19.93 -9.41
N ASP A 188 17.28 20.40 -10.65
CA ASP A 188 18.48 20.74 -11.44
C ASP A 188 19.34 21.83 -10.75
N ARG A 189 18.73 22.74 -9.97
CA ARG A 189 19.47 23.76 -9.21
C ARG A 189 20.15 23.22 -7.95
N GLU A 190 19.70 22.10 -7.44
CA GLU A 190 20.28 21.43 -6.26
C GLU A 190 21.51 20.59 -6.65
N ILE A 191 21.71 20.33 -7.95
CA ILE A 191 22.78 19.49 -8.47
C ILE A 191 23.98 20.35 -8.84
N HIS A 192 25.13 19.95 -8.35
CA HIS A 192 26.40 20.59 -8.70
C HIS A 192 27.19 19.72 -9.68
N GLY A 193 27.71 20.33 -10.76
CA GLY A 193 28.45 19.61 -11.80
C GLY A 193 27.58 19.08 -12.93
N ASP A 194 28.13 18.13 -13.69
CA ASP A 194 27.49 17.57 -14.91
C ASP A 194 26.57 16.40 -14.66
N ALA A 195 26.26 16.09 -13.38
CA ALA A 195 25.39 14.96 -13.05
C ALA A 195 23.92 15.28 -13.40
N SER A 196 23.18 14.31 -13.93
CA SER A 196 21.74 14.46 -14.14
C SER A 196 20.96 14.19 -12.85
N VAL A 197 19.69 14.65 -12.79
CA VAL A 197 18.76 14.33 -11.70
C VAL A 197 18.64 12.81 -11.47
N PHE A 198 18.72 12.01 -12.53
CA PHE A 198 18.58 10.56 -12.44
C PHE A 198 19.80 9.84 -11.84
N GLN A 199 20.96 10.47 -11.91
CA GLN A 199 22.20 9.95 -11.31
C GLN A 199 22.39 10.46 -9.88
N HIS A 200 22.03 11.73 -9.64
CA HIS A 200 22.28 12.41 -8.37
C HIS A 200 21.40 11.87 -7.23
N PHE A 201 20.10 11.70 -7.47
CA PHE A 201 19.18 11.24 -6.44
C PHE A 201 19.06 9.72 -6.43
N PRO A 202 19.37 9.04 -5.31
CA PRO A 202 19.33 7.58 -5.27
C PRO A 202 17.91 7.00 -5.24
N PHE A 203 16.96 7.73 -4.67
CA PHE A 203 15.58 7.27 -4.48
C PHE A 203 14.61 8.19 -5.22
N GLN A 204 13.95 7.66 -6.22
CA GLN A 204 13.22 8.46 -7.20
C GLN A 204 11.79 7.98 -7.37
N VAL A 205 10.86 8.92 -7.50
CA VAL A 205 9.50 8.69 -7.98
C VAL A 205 9.31 9.53 -9.24
N LEU A 206 9.01 8.89 -10.36
CA LEU A 206 9.01 9.54 -11.66
C LEU A 206 7.68 9.41 -12.37
N SER A 207 7.23 10.52 -12.97
CA SER A 207 6.10 10.47 -13.89
C SER A 207 6.50 9.76 -15.18
N ILE A 208 5.85 8.62 -15.49
CA ILE A 208 6.13 7.86 -16.70
C ILE A 208 5.85 8.69 -17.96
N ASP A 209 4.82 9.55 -17.92
CA ASP A 209 4.50 10.44 -19.03
C ASP A 209 5.53 11.51 -19.27
N TYR A 210 6.24 11.89 -18.23
CA TYR A 210 7.33 12.84 -18.33
C TYR A 210 8.58 12.24 -18.97
N ILE A 211 8.88 10.99 -18.63
CA ILE A 211 10.11 10.31 -19.05
C ILE A 211 9.99 9.63 -20.42
N LYS A 212 8.77 9.28 -20.85
CA LYS A 212 8.57 8.57 -22.14
C LYS A 212 9.01 9.33 -23.39
N SER A 213 9.20 10.68 -23.28
CA SER A 213 9.65 11.52 -24.41
C SER A 213 11.08 11.15 -24.85
N ASP A 214 11.36 11.18 -26.14
CA ASP A 214 12.59 10.66 -26.72
C ASP A 214 13.87 11.21 -26.07
N THR A 215 13.95 12.51 -25.85
CA THR A 215 15.12 13.17 -25.25
C THR A 215 15.38 12.75 -23.80
N ARG A 216 14.34 12.52 -23.01
CA ARG A 216 14.46 12.15 -21.58
C ARG A 216 14.60 10.65 -21.38
N ARG A 217 13.92 9.88 -22.23
CA ARG A 217 13.96 8.44 -22.21
C ARG A 217 15.38 7.90 -22.32
N ASP A 218 16.16 8.41 -23.29
CA ASP A 218 17.53 7.93 -23.53
C ASP A 218 18.45 8.24 -22.33
N VAL A 219 18.33 9.43 -21.75
CA VAL A 219 19.08 9.82 -20.55
C VAL A 219 18.68 8.95 -19.35
N PHE A 220 17.37 8.78 -19.10
CA PHE A 220 16.90 7.95 -17.98
C PHE A 220 17.34 6.49 -18.16
N VAL A 221 17.14 5.91 -19.35
CA VAL A 221 17.53 4.51 -19.60
C VAL A 221 19.02 4.31 -19.37
N SER A 222 19.90 5.25 -19.77
CA SER A 222 21.34 5.12 -19.55
C SER A 222 21.74 5.17 -18.07
N GLN A 223 21.01 5.90 -17.24
CA GLN A 223 21.36 6.22 -15.86
C GLN A 223 20.35 5.69 -14.83
N CYS A 224 19.39 4.87 -15.25
CA CYS A 224 18.33 4.40 -14.37
C CYS A 224 18.91 3.62 -13.16
N PRO A 225 18.26 3.73 -11.99
CA PRO A 225 18.61 2.95 -10.81
C PRO A 225 18.57 1.46 -11.05
N GLU A 226 19.26 0.70 -10.20
CA GLU A 226 19.37 -0.76 -10.30
C GLU A 226 18.01 -1.45 -10.22
N LEU A 227 17.07 -0.92 -9.44
CA LEU A 227 15.68 -1.40 -9.35
C LEU A 227 14.71 -0.38 -9.93
N VAL A 228 13.88 -0.82 -10.85
CA VAL A 228 12.74 -0.04 -11.36
C VAL A 228 11.44 -0.75 -11.00
N ILE A 229 10.53 -0.03 -10.37
CA ILE A 229 9.16 -0.44 -10.11
C ILE A 229 8.26 0.33 -11.05
N VAL A 230 7.30 -0.34 -11.67
CA VAL A 230 6.32 0.29 -12.55
C VAL A 230 4.93 0.05 -11.98
N ASP A 231 4.27 1.11 -11.57
CA ASP A 231 2.88 1.02 -11.11
C ASP A 231 1.91 1.21 -12.26
N GLU A 232 0.75 0.57 -12.16
CA GLU A 232 -0.27 0.45 -13.22
C GLU A 232 0.35 0.03 -14.57
N ALA A 233 1.18 -1.03 -14.49
CA ALA A 233 1.98 -1.51 -15.61
C ALA A 233 1.16 -1.89 -16.86
N HIS A 234 -0.14 -2.18 -16.71
CA HIS A 234 -1.05 -2.42 -17.84
C HIS A 234 -1.12 -1.22 -18.80
N THR A 235 -0.90 0.01 -18.32
CA THR A 235 -0.86 1.22 -19.17
C THR A 235 0.37 1.25 -20.10
N CYS A 236 1.32 0.36 -19.86
CA CYS A 236 2.55 0.20 -20.62
C CYS A 236 2.52 -1.05 -21.53
N ALA A 237 1.42 -1.78 -21.57
CA ALA A 237 1.22 -2.87 -22.51
C ALA A 237 1.14 -2.33 -23.94
N ARG A 238 1.50 -3.15 -24.91
CA ARG A 238 1.44 -2.80 -26.34
C ARG A 238 0.43 -3.69 -27.07
N PRO A 239 -0.84 -3.27 -27.11
CA PRO A 239 -1.83 -3.98 -27.91
C PRO A 239 -1.67 -3.71 -29.40
N SER A 240 -2.29 -4.54 -30.22
CA SER A 240 -2.51 -4.25 -31.63
C SER A 240 -3.35 -2.97 -31.75
N GLY A 241 -2.84 -1.95 -32.47
CA GLY A 241 -3.47 -0.63 -32.56
C GLY A 241 -3.22 0.31 -31.35
N ALA A 242 -2.10 0.11 -30.62
CA ALA A 242 -1.71 0.97 -29.53
C ALA A 242 -1.57 2.45 -29.94
N SER A 243 -2.04 3.35 -29.06
CA SER A 243 -1.84 4.79 -29.21
C SER A 243 -0.36 5.16 -29.21
N PRO A 244 0.06 6.30 -29.81
CA PRO A 244 1.46 6.74 -29.76
C PRO A 244 2.00 6.84 -28.33
N GLY A 245 1.17 7.27 -27.36
CA GLY A 245 1.55 7.38 -25.96
C GLY A 245 1.80 6.04 -25.28
N GLN A 246 1.00 5.01 -25.59
CA GLN A 246 1.19 3.64 -25.11
C GLN A 246 2.44 3.02 -25.72
N GLN A 247 2.67 3.24 -27.01
CA GLN A 247 3.90 2.77 -27.69
C GLN A 247 5.14 3.36 -27.04
N GLN A 248 5.16 4.67 -26.74
CA GLN A 248 6.28 5.33 -26.07
C GLN A 248 6.54 4.79 -24.67
N ARG A 249 5.49 4.52 -23.87
CA ARG A 249 5.63 3.90 -22.54
C ARG A 249 6.18 2.48 -22.64
N HIS A 250 5.65 1.69 -23.56
CA HIS A 250 6.15 0.34 -23.82
C HIS A 250 7.61 0.34 -24.26
N ASP A 251 8.00 1.21 -25.19
CA ASP A 251 9.38 1.32 -25.66
C ASP A 251 10.35 1.74 -24.56
N LEU A 252 9.93 2.63 -23.65
CA LEU A 252 10.70 2.98 -22.46
C LEU A 252 10.99 1.73 -21.63
N LEU A 253 9.93 0.97 -21.28
CA LEU A 253 10.08 -0.21 -20.42
C LEU A 253 10.84 -1.34 -21.12
N ARG A 254 10.63 -1.53 -22.42
CA ARG A 254 11.37 -2.52 -23.19
C ARG A 254 12.87 -2.25 -23.14
N ARG A 255 13.30 -1.01 -23.32
CA ARG A 255 14.72 -0.62 -23.22
C ARG A 255 15.30 -0.82 -21.83
N ILE A 256 14.53 -0.56 -20.78
CA ILE A 256 14.93 -0.85 -19.40
C ILE A 256 15.05 -2.38 -19.22
N ALA A 257 14.07 -3.14 -19.69
CA ALA A 257 14.02 -4.59 -19.57
C ALA A 257 15.13 -5.31 -20.38
N GLU A 258 15.65 -4.69 -21.43
CA GLU A 258 16.74 -5.24 -22.25
C GLU A 258 18.10 -5.25 -21.54
N LYS A 259 18.25 -4.52 -20.43
CA LYS A 259 19.45 -4.58 -19.60
C LYS A 259 19.47 -5.87 -18.78
N ASP A 260 20.51 -6.68 -18.94
CA ASP A 260 20.59 -8.01 -18.34
C ASP A 260 20.58 -7.99 -16.79
N GLU A 261 21.19 -6.98 -16.16
CA GLU A 261 21.29 -6.86 -14.70
C GLU A 261 20.15 -6.02 -14.06
N GLN A 262 19.22 -5.54 -14.85
CA GLN A 262 18.16 -4.66 -14.37
C GLN A 262 17.12 -5.41 -13.53
N HIS A 263 16.93 -5.01 -12.29
CA HIS A 263 15.81 -5.45 -11.48
C HIS A 263 14.54 -4.68 -11.92
N LEU A 264 13.44 -5.42 -12.17
CA LEU A 264 12.17 -4.85 -12.64
C LEU A 264 10.99 -5.52 -11.94
N VAL A 265 10.16 -4.69 -11.31
CA VAL A 265 8.91 -5.12 -10.67
C VAL A 265 7.75 -4.36 -11.31
N LEU A 266 6.85 -5.09 -11.92
CA LEU A 266 5.64 -4.56 -12.55
C LEU A 266 4.45 -4.78 -11.63
N LEU A 267 3.67 -3.74 -11.34
CA LEU A 267 2.48 -3.77 -10.50
C LEU A 267 1.26 -3.46 -11.34
N THR A 268 0.22 -4.28 -11.26
CA THR A 268 -1.07 -4.00 -11.91
C THR A 268 -2.19 -4.73 -11.17
N ALA A 269 -3.41 -4.20 -11.19
CA ALA A 269 -4.59 -4.94 -10.75
C ALA A 269 -5.27 -5.68 -11.91
N THR A 270 -4.98 -5.26 -13.13
CA THR A 270 -5.62 -5.76 -14.36
C THR A 270 -4.55 -6.20 -15.36
N PRO A 271 -3.91 -7.37 -15.15
CA PRO A 271 -2.86 -7.84 -16.06
C PRO A 271 -3.42 -8.18 -17.45
N HIS A 272 -4.71 -8.48 -17.53
CA HIS A 272 -5.44 -8.78 -18.76
C HIS A 272 -6.51 -7.70 -18.99
N SER A 273 -6.39 -6.96 -20.07
CA SER A 273 -7.45 -6.06 -20.54
C SER A 273 -8.51 -6.77 -21.40
N GLY A 274 -8.35 -8.07 -21.61
CA GLY A 274 -9.15 -8.87 -22.55
C GLY A 274 -8.43 -9.17 -23.86
N LYS A 275 -7.32 -8.52 -24.13
CA LYS A 275 -6.47 -8.78 -25.31
C LYS A 275 -5.28 -9.65 -24.92
N PRO A 276 -5.11 -10.83 -25.49
CA PRO A 276 -3.98 -11.71 -25.20
C PRO A 276 -2.62 -11.07 -25.48
N ASP A 277 -2.52 -10.24 -26.52
CA ASP A 277 -1.30 -9.54 -26.93
C ASP A 277 -0.83 -8.50 -25.90
N GLU A 278 -1.72 -7.84 -25.17
CA GLU A 278 -1.36 -6.93 -24.08
C GLU A 278 -0.67 -7.67 -22.95
N PHE A 279 -1.24 -8.77 -22.50
CA PHE A 279 -0.64 -9.58 -21.45
C PHE A 279 0.68 -10.19 -21.88
N GLN A 280 0.76 -10.71 -23.12
CA GLN A 280 2.00 -11.22 -23.70
C GLN A 280 3.08 -10.13 -23.76
N SER A 281 2.71 -8.89 -24.10
CA SER A 281 3.65 -7.77 -24.13
C SER A 281 4.20 -7.44 -22.73
N LEU A 282 3.38 -7.49 -21.69
CA LEU A 282 3.81 -7.31 -20.29
C LEU A 282 4.72 -8.46 -19.83
N LEU A 283 4.35 -9.69 -20.15
CA LEU A 283 5.19 -10.86 -19.85
C LEU A 283 6.53 -10.79 -20.57
N GLY A 284 6.56 -10.28 -21.80
CA GLY A 284 7.78 -10.04 -22.58
C GLY A 284 8.75 -9.04 -21.92
N LEU A 285 8.24 -8.09 -21.11
CA LEU A 285 9.07 -7.19 -20.31
C LEU A 285 9.74 -7.92 -19.12
N ILE A 286 9.13 -8.98 -18.61
CA ILE A 286 9.71 -9.80 -17.54
C ILE A 286 10.77 -10.74 -18.08
N HIS A 287 10.47 -11.46 -19.17
CA HIS A 287 11.41 -12.35 -19.84
C HIS A 287 11.07 -12.48 -21.32
N ARG A 288 12.10 -12.44 -22.19
CA ARG A 288 11.93 -12.49 -23.66
C ARG A 288 11.17 -13.73 -24.12
N ASP A 289 11.39 -14.88 -23.48
CA ASP A 289 10.72 -16.14 -23.84
C ASP A 289 9.20 -16.10 -23.56
N PHE A 290 8.74 -15.16 -22.78
CA PHE A 290 7.31 -15.01 -22.48
C PHE A 290 6.57 -14.09 -23.44
N ALA A 291 7.29 -13.37 -24.31
CA ALA A 291 6.70 -12.41 -25.25
C ALA A 291 5.73 -13.03 -26.26
N ALA A 292 5.92 -14.30 -26.61
CA ALA A 292 5.07 -15.03 -27.53
C ALA A 292 4.30 -16.18 -26.83
N LEU A 293 4.19 -16.15 -25.51
CA LEU A 293 3.61 -17.23 -24.74
C LEU A 293 2.09 -17.21 -24.84
N ASP A 294 1.50 -18.22 -25.49
CA ASP A 294 0.08 -18.50 -25.40
C ASP A 294 -0.16 -19.45 -24.22
N LEU A 295 -0.73 -18.93 -23.12
CA LEU A 295 -0.92 -19.67 -21.87
C LEU A 295 -1.76 -20.95 -22.03
N PRO A 296 -2.88 -20.95 -22.79
CA PRO A 296 -3.68 -22.16 -22.98
C PRO A 296 -2.90 -23.30 -23.62
N SER A 297 -2.01 -23.01 -24.54
CA SER A 297 -1.21 -24.02 -25.26
C SER A 297 0.17 -24.27 -24.65
N ALA A 298 0.57 -23.49 -23.65
CA ALA A 298 1.88 -23.58 -23.03
C ALA A 298 2.11 -24.91 -22.31
N GLY A 299 3.29 -25.52 -22.53
CA GLY A 299 3.70 -26.72 -21.81
C GLY A 299 3.90 -26.52 -20.31
N ALA A 300 3.78 -27.58 -19.52
CA ALA A 300 3.86 -27.54 -18.04
C ALA A 300 5.15 -26.88 -17.51
N GLU A 301 6.29 -27.10 -18.15
CA GLU A 301 7.57 -26.49 -17.76
C GLU A 301 7.59 -24.99 -17.96
N MET A 302 7.03 -24.48 -19.07
CA MET A 302 6.95 -23.04 -19.32
C MET A 302 5.99 -22.35 -18.35
N ARG A 303 4.87 -23.01 -18.02
CA ARG A 303 3.93 -22.53 -16.99
C ARG A 303 4.58 -22.47 -15.60
N LYS A 304 5.35 -23.49 -15.21
CA LYS A 304 6.12 -23.48 -13.95
C LYS A 304 7.18 -22.38 -13.94
N ARG A 305 7.81 -22.12 -15.08
CA ARG A 305 8.80 -21.04 -15.21
C ARG A 305 8.13 -19.68 -15.05
N LEU A 306 6.99 -19.46 -15.70
CA LEU A 306 6.21 -18.23 -15.57
C LEU A 306 5.72 -18.04 -14.11
N ALA A 307 5.26 -19.09 -13.44
CA ALA A 307 4.79 -19.03 -12.06
C ALA A 307 5.86 -18.56 -11.04
N LYS A 308 7.13 -18.58 -11.41
CA LYS A 308 8.20 -18.00 -10.58
C LYS A 308 8.27 -16.47 -10.70
N HIS A 309 7.74 -15.89 -11.77
CA HIS A 309 7.82 -14.47 -12.10
C HIS A 309 6.49 -13.74 -12.04
N PHE A 310 5.39 -14.44 -11.85
CA PHE A 310 4.04 -13.89 -11.86
C PHE A 310 3.26 -14.32 -10.63
N ILE A 311 2.65 -13.35 -9.96
CA ILE A 311 1.75 -13.58 -8.84
C ILE A 311 0.44 -12.84 -9.06
N GLN A 312 -0.66 -13.54 -8.84
CA GLN A 312 -2.00 -12.97 -8.92
C GLN A 312 -2.87 -13.56 -7.81
N ARG A 313 -3.27 -12.73 -6.87
CA ARG A 313 -4.14 -13.13 -5.76
C ARG A 313 -5.32 -12.19 -5.67
N ARG A 314 -6.42 -12.76 -5.27
CA ARG A 314 -7.67 -12.04 -5.06
C ARG A 314 -7.94 -11.86 -3.60
N ARG A 315 -8.78 -10.90 -3.29
CA ARG A 315 -9.26 -10.69 -1.93
C ARG A 315 -9.82 -11.97 -1.30
N GLY A 316 -10.59 -12.79 -2.05
CA GLY A 316 -11.11 -14.07 -1.57
C GLY A 316 -10.03 -15.10 -1.25
N ASP A 317 -8.91 -15.08 -1.96
CA ASP A 317 -7.79 -15.98 -1.69
C ASP A 317 -7.06 -15.52 -0.41
N VAL A 318 -6.86 -14.21 -0.23
CA VAL A 318 -6.28 -13.62 0.98
C VAL A 318 -7.15 -13.90 2.21
N LEU A 319 -8.48 -13.78 2.08
CA LEU A 319 -9.43 -14.12 3.17
C LEU A 319 -9.32 -15.57 3.61
N LYS A 320 -9.17 -16.51 2.67
CA LYS A 320 -8.96 -17.94 2.99
C LYS A 320 -7.64 -18.18 3.72
N TRP A 321 -6.63 -17.39 3.42
CA TRP A 321 -5.32 -17.48 4.07
C TRP A 321 -5.32 -16.97 5.50
N MET A 322 -6.10 -15.91 5.77
CA MET A 322 -6.08 -15.21 7.05
C MET A 322 -7.14 -15.70 8.04
N GLY A 323 -8.10 -16.54 7.60
CA GLY A 323 -9.18 -16.99 8.45
C GLY A 323 -10.02 -15.83 9.01
N GLU A 324 -10.26 -15.83 10.33
CA GLU A 324 -11.07 -14.81 11.02
C GLU A 324 -10.35 -13.46 11.17
N ASP A 325 -9.02 -13.42 11.06
CA ASP A 325 -8.20 -12.22 11.28
C ASP A 325 -8.04 -11.39 9.99
N THR A 326 -9.17 -11.17 9.31
CA THR A 326 -9.19 -10.45 8.02
C THR A 326 -9.00 -8.95 8.20
N PRO A 327 -8.08 -8.31 7.41
CA PRO A 327 -7.88 -6.86 7.44
C PRO A 327 -8.89 -6.08 6.61
N PHE A 328 -9.88 -6.76 6.05
CA PHE A 328 -10.87 -6.15 5.16
C PHE A 328 -12.21 -5.98 5.84
N ALA A 329 -12.84 -4.83 5.59
CA ALA A 329 -14.20 -4.58 6.03
C ALA A 329 -15.19 -5.57 5.38
N LYS A 330 -16.27 -5.89 6.09
CA LYS A 330 -17.37 -6.67 5.51
C LYS A 330 -18.06 -5.82 4.44
N ARG A 331 -18.07 -6.31 3.20
CA ARG A 331 -18.69 -5.60 2.09
C ARG A 331 -20.15 -5.97 1.92
N GLU A 332 -21.01 -4.98 1.95
CA GLU A 332 -22.43 -5.09 1.59
C GLU A 332 -22.63 -4.49 0.19
N ALA A 333 -22.91 -5.33 -0.78
CA ALA A 333 -23.23 -4.91 -2.15
C ALA A 333 -24.74 -4.97 -2.37
N GLY A 334 -25.30 -3.91 -2.99
CA GLY A 334 -26.72 -3.81 -3.23
C GLY A 334 -27.06 -3.06 -4.50
N GLU A 335 -28.35 -3.04 -4.81
CA GLU A 335 -28.93 -2.36 -5.96
C GLU A 335 -30.10 -1.49 -5.50
N ILE A 336 -30.17 -0.28 -6.05
CA ILE A 336 -31.24 0.68 -5.80
C ILE A 336 -31.89 0.96 -7.14
N SER A 337 -33.16 0.73 -7.22
CA SER A 337 -33.93 1.05 -8.42
C SER A 337 -34.62 2.41 -8.29
N TYR A 338 -34.72 3.12 -9.42
CA TYR A 338 -35.58 4.30 -9.57
C TYR A 338 -36.51 4.14 -10.76
N GLU A 339 -37.58 4.94 -10.78
CA GLU A 339 -38.49 5.06 -11.91
C GLU A 339 -38.36 6.48 -12.50
N LEU A 340 -38.46 6.58 -13.81
CA LEU A 340 -38.53 7.87 -14.50
C LEU A 340 -39.86 8.56 -14.17
N GLY A 341 -39.79 9.80 -13.78
CA GLY A 341 -41.03 10.60 -13.66
C GLY A 341 -41.78 10.64 -14.98
N PRO A 342 -43.12 10.66 -14.96
CA PRO A 342 -43.94 10.60 -16.20
C PRO A 342 -43.51 11.61 -17.26
N SER A 343 -43.23 12.85 -16.87
CA SER A 343 -42.76 13.91 -17.78
C SER A 343 -41.37 13.61 -18.36
N TYR A 344 -40.52 13.03 -17.56
CA TYR A 344 -39.17 12.64 -18.00
C TYR A 344 -39.20 11.45 -18.99
N ALA A 345 -40.08 10.51 -18.75
CA ALA A 345 -40.29 9.37 -19.65
C ALA A 345 -40.77 9.82 -21.04
N VAL A 346 -41.79 10.72 -21.08
CA VAL A 346 -42.28 11.30 -22.33
C VAL A 346 -41.18 12.09 -23.06
N PHE A 347 -40.42 12.86 -22.33
CA PHE A 347 -39.29 13.60 -22.91
C PHE A 347 -38.24 12.63 -23.48
N PHE A 348 -37.88 11.58 -22.76
CA PHE A 348 -36.93 10.58 -23.23
C PHE A 348 -37.36 9.90 -24.51
N ASP A 349 -38.65 9.55 -24.62
CA ASP A 349 -39.21 8.95 -25.85
C ASP A 349 -39.09 9.89 -27.06
N GLN A 350 -39.33 11.20 -26.87
CA GLN A 350 -39.15 12.20 -27.94
C GLN A 350 -37.67 12.27 -28.40
N VAL A 351 -36.73 12.23 -27.48
CA VAL A 351 -35.29 12.24 -27.81
C VAL A 351 -34.85 10.93 -28.46
N LEU A 352 -35.38 9.81 -28.01
CA LEU A 352 -35.12 8.50 -28.60
C LEU A 352 -35.60 8.44 -30.05
N ASP A 353 -36.78 8.99 -30.35
CA ASP A 353 -37.31 9.10 -31.73
C ASP A 353 -36.44 10.02 -32.60
N PHE A 354 -35.93 11.11 -32.01
CA PHE A 354 -35.00 12.00 -32.70
C PHE A 354 -33.66 11.29 -32.98
N ALA A 355 -33.11 10.61 -32.03
CA ALA A 355 -31.88 9.84 -32.17
C ALA A 355 -32.00 8.76 -33.28
N ARG A 356 -33.13 8.10 -33.37
CA ARG A 356 -33.44 7.14 -34.44
C ARG A 356 -33.44 7.77 -35.82
N LYS A 357 -34.10 8.93 -35.98
CA LYS A 357 -34.15 9.66 -37.26
C LYS A 357 -32.74 10.01 -37.72
N ILE A 358 -31.87 10.43 -36.82
CA ILE A 358 -30.46 10.75 -37.12
C ILE A 358 -29.72 9.52 -37.66
N VAL A 359 -29.94 8.37 -37.05
CA VAL A 359 -29.23 7.13 -37.43
C VAL A 359 -29.81 6.54 -38.73
N SER A 360 -31.14 6.60 -38.92
CA SER A 360 -31.81 6.00 -40.09
C SER A 360 -31.76 6.87 -41.36
N ALA A 361 -31.49 8.16 -41.26
CA ALA A 361 -31.49 9.08 -42.40
C ALA A 361 -30.20 9.00 -43.28
N GLN A 362 -29.23 8.22 -42.89
CA GLN A 362 -27.91 8.24 -43.53
C GLN A 362 -27.61 7.00 -44.39
N SER A 363 -27.37 7.25 -45.69
CA SER A 363 -26.92 6.28 -46.72
C SER A 363 -25.46 6.54 -47.16
N GLY A 364 -24.63 7.11 -46.24
CA GLY A 364 -23.23 7.45 -46.53
C GLY A 364 -22.21 6.36 -46.19
N PRO A 365 -20.87 6.64 -46.29
CA PRO A 365 -19.82 5.73 -45.93
C PRO A 365 -19.94 5.18 -44.49
N GLU A 366 -19.49 3.95 -44.24
CA GLU A 366 -19.56 3.30 -42.91
C GLU A 366 -19.00 4.18 -41.77
N ARG A 367 -18.02 5.04 -42.06
CA ARG A 367 -17.40 5.94 -41.09
C ARG A 367 -18.37 7.00 -40.60
N GLU A 368 -19.14 7.61 -41.51
CA GLU A 368 -20.13 8.64 -41.17
C GLU A 368 -21.32 8.03 -40.42
N GLN A 369 -21.77 6.85 -40.81
CA GLN A 369 -22.83 6.12 -40.10
C GLN A 369 -22.40 5.81 -38.65
N ARG A 370 -21.16 5.43 -38.40
CA ARG A 370 -20.63 5.22 -37.04
C ARG A 370 -20.62 6.49 -36.19
N VAL A 371 -20.25 7.63 -36.76
CA VAL A 371 -20.23 8.91 -36.04
C VAL A 371 -21.65 9.33 -35.62
N HIS A 372 -22.61 9.22 -36.50
CA HIS A 372 -24.01 9.52 -36.18
C HIS A 372 -24.58 8.59 -35.10
N TYR A 373 -24.25 7.31 -35.20
CA TYR A 373 -24.62 6.31 -34.22
C TYR A 373 -24.04 6.58 -32.83
N TRP A 374 -22.75 6.86 -32.72
CA TRP A 374 -22.12 7.24 -31.46
C TRP A 374 -22.66 8.55 -30.89
N THR A 375 -22.98 9.49 -31.77
CA THR A 375 -23.64 10.75 -31.41
C THR A 375 -24.99 10.50 -30.74
N ALA A 376 -25.81 9.68 -31.34
CA ALA A 376 -27.14 9.33 -30.82
C ALA A 376 -27.05 8.62 -29.46
N LEU A 377 -26.16 7.65 -29.34
CA LEU A 377 -25.94 6.88 -28.10
C LEU A 377 -25.40 7.73 -26.97
N GLY A 378 -24.44 8.60 -27.26
CA GLY A 378 -23.92 9.54 -26.29
C GLY A 378 -24.96 10.53 -25.77
N LEU A 379 -25.84 11.01 -26.66
CA LEU A 379 -26.96 11.89 -26.28
C LEU A 379 -27.91 11.18 -25.30
N LEU A 380 -28.33 9.97 -25.62
CA LEU A 380 -29.18 9.17 -24.73
C LEU A 380 -28.52 8.92 -23.37
N ARG A 381 -27.25 8.57 -23.38
CA ARG A 381 -26.47 8.32 -22.13
C ARG A 381 -26.35 9.59 -21.28
N GLY A 382 -26.10 10.75 -21.88
CA GLY A 382 -26.01 12.03 -21.16
C GLY A 382 -27.30 12.47 -20.53
N ILE A 383 -28.40 12.37 -21.27
CA ILE A 383 -29.73 12.69 -20.78
C ILE A 383 -30.13 11.78 -19.62
N MET A 384 -29.78 10.50 -19.70
CA MET A 384 -30.07 9.54 -18.62
C MET A 384 -29.13 9.64 -17.44
N SER A 385 -27.99 10.33 -17.59
CA SER A 385 -27.12 10.63 -16.46
C SER A 385 -27.72 11.69 -15.55
N SER A 386 -28.03 12.88 -16.12
CA SER A 386 -28.75 13.96 -15.42
C SER A 386 -29.32 14.99 -16.38
N PRO A 387 -30.33 15.78 -15.94
CA PRO A 387 -30.81 16.91 -16.72
C PRO A 387 -29.71 17.89 -17.10
N ALA A 388 -28.82 18.20 -16.18
CA ALA A 388 -27.72 19.14 -16.41
C ALA A 388 -26.73 18.66 -17.48
N ALA A 389 -26.35 17.40 -17.47
CA ALA A 389 -25.51 16.83 -18.51
C ALA A 389 -26.16 16.83 -19.88
N GLY A 390 -27.42 16.47 -19.93
CA GLY A 390 -28.18 16.52 -21.17
C GLY A 390 -28.33 17.95 -21.74
N VAL A 391 -28.60 18.96 -20.89
CA VAL A 391 -28.68 20.36 -21.29
C VAL A 391 -27.35 20.86 -21.84
N GLU A 392 -26.24 20.57 -21.12
CA GLU A 392 -24.90 20.95 -21.57
C GLU A 392 -24.57 20.32 -22.93
N MET A 393 -24.87 19.03 -23.10
CA MET A 393 -24.69 18.35 -24.38
C MET A 393 -25.51 18.97 -25.53
N LEU A 394 -26.73 19.32 -25.25
CA LEU A 394 -27.65 19.91 -26.28
C LEU A 394 -27.21 21.34 -26.65
N ARG A 395 -26.79 22.16 -25.67
CA ARG A 395 -26.38 23.56 -25.89
C ARG A 395 -25.02 23.65 -26.61
N ASN A 396 -24.03 22.91 -26.21
CA ASN A 396 -22.72 22.94 -26.84
C ASN A 396 -22.74 22.57 -28.32
N ARG A 397 -23.75 21.81 -28.76
CA ARG A 397 -23.99 21.52 -30.19
C ARG A 397 -24.53 22.68 -30.99
N LEU A 398 -25.19 23.62 -30.35
CA LEU A 398 -25.73 24.79 -31.00
C LEU A 398 -24.68 25.87 -31.24
N GLU A 399 -23.63 25.87 -30.43
CA GLU A 399 -22.60 26.93 -30.37
C GLU A 399 -21.30 26.56 -31.10
N THR A 400 -20.98 25.27 -31.27
CA THR A 400 -19.72 24.84 -31.86
C THR A 400 -19.82 24.57 -33.36
N PRO A 401 -19.12 25.33 -34.24
CA PRO A 401 -19.04 25.00 -35.66
C PRO A 401 -18.33 23.65 -35.85
N ALA A 402 -18.72 22.91 -36.89
CA ALA A 402 -18.06 21.66 -37.26
C ALA A 402 -16.57 21.91 -37.49
N VAL A 403 -15.72 21.30 -36.65
CA VAL A 403 -14.26 21.33 -36.87
C VAL A 403 -13.94 20.15 -37.79
N GLU A 404 -13.43 20.44 -38.97
CA GLU A 404 -12.81 19.44 -39.84
C GLU A 404 -11.56 18.91 -39.14
N ALA A 405 -11.65 17.70 -38.57
CA ALA A 405 -10.50 17.04 -38.01
C ALA A 405 -9.58 16.58 -39.14
N GLU A 406 -8.46 17.22 -39.30
CA GLU A 406 -7.34 16.73 -40.12
C GLU A 406 -6.88 15.37 -39.58
N GLY A 407 -7.03 14.39 -40.41
CA GLY A 407 -6.55 13.01 -40.42
C GLY A 407 -5.92 12.43 -39.17
N GLY A 408 -6.56 11.45 -38.54
CA GLY A 408 -5.90 10.41 -37.77
C GLY A 408 -6.44 9.98 -36.43
N GLU A 409 -7.26 10.81 -35.72
CA GLU A 409 -7.62 10.50 -34.30
C GLU A 409 -8.99 9.84 -34.07
N LEU A 410 -9.66 9.36 -35.11
CA LEU A 410 -11.05 8.86 -35.07
C LEU A 410 -11.19 7.35 -34.88
N GLU A 411 -10.16 6.65 -34.46
CA GLU A 411 -10.26 5.19 -34.24
C GLU A 411 -10.82 4.79 -32.87
N GLN A 412 -10.94 5.72 -31.92
CA GLN A 412 -11.48 5.42 -30.58
C GLN A 412 -12.93 5.89 -30.45
N ASN A 413 -13.80 5.00 -30.00
CA ASN A 413 -15.20 5.29 -29.74
C ASN A 413 -15.36 6.18 -28.48
N PRO A 414 -15.80 7.43 -28.60
CA PRO A 414 -15.87 8.37 -27.47
C PRO A 414 -16.99 8.04 -26.46
N VAL A 415 -17.84 7.08 -26.77
CA VAL A 415 -18.97 6.68 -25.90
C VAL A 415 -18.57 5.57 -24.92
N HIS A 416 -17.52 4.82 -25.23
CA HIS A 416 -17.05 3.76 -24.37
C HIS A 416 -16.16 4.26 -23.23
N ASP A 417 -16.24 3.58 -22.09
CA ASP A 417 -15.32 3.78 -20.98
C ASP A 417 -14.01 3.12 -21.35
N SER A 418 -13.00 3.90 -21.77
CA SER A 418 -11.69 3.33 -22.09
C SER A 418 -11.07 2.64 -20.85
N SER A 419 -10.28 1.61 -21.10
CA SER A 419 -9.47 0.95 -20.07
C SER A 419 -8.30 1.83 -19.57
N ASP A 420 -7.92 2.82 -20.36
CA ASP A 420 -6.85 3.75 -20.03
C ASP A 420 -7.36 4.83 -19.08
N GLY A 421 -6.81 4.89 -17.87
CA GLY A 421 -7.16 5.81 -16.78
C GLY A 421 -6.95 7.31 -17.10
N PHE A 422 -6.78 7.68 -18.38
CA PHE A 422 -6.41 9.02 -18.84
C PHE A 422 -7.51 9.83 -19.48
N LEU A 423 -8.71 9.29 -19.62
CA LEU A 423 -9.76 10.17 -20.07
C LEU A 423 -10.10 11.11 -18.92
N LEU A 424 -9.64 12.36 -19.10
CA LEU A 424 -10.29 13.54 -18.54
C LEU A 424 -11.78 13.27 -18.50
N ASP A 425 -12.44 13.62 -17.41
CA ASP A 425 -13.89 13.58 -17.27
C ASP A 425 -14.48 14.11 -18.57
N VAL A 426 -15.08 13.22 -19.36
CA VAL A 426 -15.49 13.58 -20.72
C VAL A 426 -16.54 14.64 -20.60
N THR A 427 -16.22 15.86 -21.01
CA THR A 427 -17.29 16.83 -21.27
C THR A 427 -18.11 16.28 -22.43
N PRO A 428 -19.41 16.24 -22.30
CA PRO A 428 -20.30 15.76 -23.35
C PRO A 428 -20.07 16.38 -24.73
N SER A 429 -19.52 17.59 -24.74
CA SER A 429 -19.23 18.37 -25.96
C SER A 429 -18.12 17.79 -26.85
N GLN A 430 -17.11 17.13 -26.25
CA GLN A 430 -15.94 16.62 -27.02
C GLN A 430 -16.31 15.45 -27.95
N SER A 431 -17.33 14.67 -27.60
CA SER A 431 -17.72 13.49 -28.38
C SER A 431 -18.58 13.84 -29.62
N PHE A 432 -19.06 15.08 -29.75
CA PHE A 432 -20.15 15.40 -30.62
C PHE A 432 -19.91 16.51 -31.64
N GLY A 433 -18.71 17.08 -31.72
CA GLY A 433 -18.35 18.17 -32.63
C GLY A 433 -18.34 17.82 -34.14
N GLN A 434 -18.66 16.58 -34.51
CA GLN A 434 -18.43 16.06 -35.87
C GLN A 434 -19.70 15.93 -36.74
N VAL A 435 -20.88 16.21 -36.21
CA VAL A 435 -22.14 16.14 -36.98
C VAL A 435 -22.62 17.53 -37.30
N THR A 436 -22.85 17.81 -38.59
CA THR A 436 -23.46 19.07 -39.07
C THR A 436 -24.96 18.95 -38.97
N TRP A 437 -25.60 19.86 -38.20
CA TRP A 437 -27.03 19.89 -37.98
C TRP A 437 -27.73 20.86 -38.90
N SER A 438 -28.88 20.46 -39.49
CA SER A 438 -29.76 21.34 -40.20
C SER A 438 -30.46 22.32 -39.26
N ASP A 439 -30.97 23.47 -39.79
CA ASP A 439 -31.67 24.46 -38.98
C ASP A 439 -32.91 23.91 -38.24
N PRO A 440 -33.72 23.01 -38.83
CA PRO A 440 -34.81 22.35 -38.11
C PRO A 440 -34.33 21.51 -36.94
N GLU A 441 -33.25 20.74 -37.12
CA GLU A 441 -32.66 19.93 -36.07
C GLU A 441 -32.08 20.78 -34.93
N LYS A 442 -31.40 21.88 -35.24
CA LYS A 442 -30.91 22.85 -34.25
C LYS A 442 -32.07 23.42 -33.41
N ARG A 443 -33.19 23.77 -34.03
CA ARG A 443 -34.38 24.23 -33.30
C ARG A 443 -34.94 23.15 -32.39
N GLN A 444 -34.97 21.90 -32.86
CA GLN A 444 -35.44 20.77 -32.06
C GLN A 444 -34.53 20.49 -30.87
N LEU A 445 -33.19 20.50 -31.05
CA LEU A 445 -32.20 20.38 -29.97
C LEU A 445 -32.35 21.50 -28.93
N ALA A 446 -32.54 22.76 -29.37
CA ALA A 446 -32.81 23.91 -28.50
C ALA A 446 -34.13 23.76 -27.69
N ASN A 447 -35.15 23.16 -28.30
CA ASN A 447 -36.39 22.86 -27.62
C ASN A 447 -36.19 21.75 -26.55
N PHE A 448 -35.48 20.70 -26.89
CA PHE A 448 -35.13 19.64 -25.93
C PHE A 448 -34.33 20.18 -24.74
N ALA A 449 -33.34 21.06 -24.96
CA ALA A 449 -32.60 21.69 -23.88
C ALA A 449 -33.54 22.45 -22.91
N ARG A 450 -34.47 23.25 -23.42
CA ARG A 450 -35.43 23.99 -22.58
C ARG A 450 -36.39 23.05 -21.82
N GLN A 451 -36.88 22.00 -22.46
CA GLN A 451 -37.73 21.00 -21.81
C GLN A 451 -36.97 20.30 -20.68
N LEU A 452 -35.75 19.87 -20.94
CA LEU A 452 -34.91 19.17 -19.96
C LEU A 452 -34.52 20.05 -18.76
N GLU A 453 -34.31 21.35 -18.98
CA GLU A 453 -34.12 22.32 -17.89
C GLU A 453 -35.29 22.36 -16.93
N SER A 454 -36.53 22.31 -17.47
CA SER A 454 -37.74 22.31 -16.65
C SER A 454 -37.94 21.02 -15.84
N LEU A 455 -37.25 19.94 -16.20
CA LEU A 455 -37.29 18.66 -15.53
C LEU A 455 -36.15 18.52 -14.45
N SER A 456 -35.41 19.59 -14.19
CA SER A 456 -34.37 19.60 -13.18
C SER A 456 -34.93 19.60 -11.74
N GLY A 457 -34.22 18.98 -10.82
CA GLY A 457 -34.53 18.92 -9.39
C GLY A 457 -35.27 17.67 -8.95
N ALA A 458 -35.19 17.36 -7.65
CA ALA A 458 -35.65 16.09 -7.05
C ALA A 458 -37.15 15.80 -7.23
N LYS A 459 -37.99 16.81 -7.60
CA LYS A 459 -39.40 16.59 -7.85
C LYS A 459 -39.68 15.92 -9.21
N HIS A 460 -38.78 16.07 -10.15
CA HIS A 460 -38.95 15.61 -11.54
C HIS A 460 -37.90 14.56 -11.93
N ASP A 461 -36.79 14.51 -11.20
CA ASP A 461 -35.68 13.58 -11.40
C ASP A 461 -35.75 12.44 -10.38
N GLY A 462 -36.41 11.34 -10.75
CA GLY A 462 -36.58 10.16 -9.89
C GLY A 462 -35.26 9.50 -9.53
N LYS A 463 -34.21 9.61 -10.36
CA LYS A 463 -32.88 9.12 -10.09
C LYS A 463 -32.22 9.87 -8.91
N LEU A 464 -32.33 11.19 -8.92
CA LEU A 464 -31.86 12.06 -7.85
C LEU A 464 -32.65 11.83 -6.56
N GLU A 465 -33.98 11.66 -6.65
CA GLU A 465 -34.83 11.37 -5.49
C GLU A 465 -34.43 10.06 -4.79
N ALA A 466 -34.24 8.96 -5.55
CA ALA A 466 -33.81 7.67 -5.03
C ALA A 466 -32.42 7.76 -4.39
N ALA A 467 -31.48 8.44 -5.03
CA ALA A 467 -30.16 8.68 -4.48
C ALA A 467 -30.22 9.46 -3.16
N ALA A 468 -30.99 10.56 -3.11
CA ALA A 468 -31.13 11.39 -1.90
C ALA A 468 -31.76 10.63 -0.73
N LYS A 469 -32.74 9.75 -1.02
CA LYS A 469 -33.36 8.89 0.00
C LYS A 469 -32.35 7.92 0.60
N THR A 470 -31.64 7.17 -0.23
CA THR A 470 -30.63 6.20 0.20
C THR A 470 -29.50 6.86 0.97
N LEU A 471 -28.98 7.97 0.46
CA LEU A 471 -27.90 8.70 1.13
C LEU A 471 -28.35 9.26 2.48
N ALA A 472 -29.62 9.69 2.62
CA ALA A 472 -30.16 10.12 3.90
C ALA A 472 -30.26 8.96 4.91
N GLU A 473 -30.60 7.75 4.47
CA GLU A 473 -30.59 6.54 5.30
C GLU A 473 -29.17 6.21 5.75
N TRP A 474 -28.20 6.15 4.83
CA TRP A 474 -26.80 5.86 5.14
C TRP A 474 -26.17 6.88 6.11
N LEU A 475 -26.44 8.18 5.90
CA LEU A 475 -25.94 9.23 6.80
C LEU A 475 -26.56 9.14 8.20
N ARG A 476 -27.81 8.66 8.32
CA ARG A 476 -28.47 8.41 9.60
C ARG A 476 -27.86 7.21 10.31
N ASP A 477 -27.50 6.16 9.58
CA ASP A 477 -26.85 4.95 10.08
C ASP A 477 -25.35 5.18 10.36
N GLY A 478 -24.83 6.39 10.13
CA GLY A 478 -23.43 6.73 10.45
C GLY A 478 -22.44 6.51 9.31
N PHE A 479 -22.88 6.03 8.15
CA PHE A 479 -22.01 5.89 6.99
C PHE A 479 -21.62 7.25 6.39
N GLN A 480 -20.44 7.28 5.76
CA GLN A 480 -19.91 8.46 5.08
C GLN A 480 -19.81 8.15 3.58
N PRO A 481 -20.78 8.56 2.77
CA PRO A 481 -20.87 8.14 1.38
C PRO A 481 -20.01 8.94 0.40
N VAL A 482 -19.57 8.23 -0.65
CA VAL A 482 -19.05 8.80 -1.90
C VAL A 482 -20.04 8.48 -3.02
N VAL A 483 -20.40 9.46 -3.83
CA VAL A 483 -21.26 9.33 -5.00
C VAL A 483 -20.40 9.49 -6.25
N PHE A 484 -20.30 8.45 -7.07
CA PHE A 484 -19.56 8.52 -8.33
C PHE A 484 -20.49 8.81 -9.50
N CYS A 485 -20.16 9.88 -10.19
CA CYS A 485 -20.81 10.34 -11.42
C CYS A 485 -19.86 10.20 -12.61
N ARG A 486 -20.41 10.09 -13.81
CA ARG A 486 -19.61 10.03 -15.03
C ARG A 486 -19.22 11.40 -15.56
N TYR A 487 -20.18 12.34 -15.58
CA TYR A 487 -20.00 13.65 -16.21
C TYR A 487 -19.81 14.76 -15.18
N LEU A 488 -19.01 15.76 -15.54
CA LEU A 488 -18.77 16.96 -14.73
C LEU A 488 -20.10 17.66 -14.37
N ALA A 489 -20.95 17.88 -15.38
CA ALA A 489 -22.25 18.51 -15.19
C ALA A 489 -23.15 17.70 -14.23
N THR A 490 -23.12 16.36 -14.32
CA THR A 490 -23.85 15.49 -13.39
C THR A 490 -23.31 15.63 -11.98
N ALA A 491 -21.98 15.59 -11.78
CA ALA A 491 -21.40 15.70 -10.45
C ALA A 491 -21.75 17.03 -9.78
N ARG A 492 -21.67 18.14 -10.51
CA ARG A 492 -22.07 19.46 -10.01
C ARG A 492 -23.56 19.51 -9.66
N TYR A 493 -24.43 19.07 -10.59
CA TYR A 493 -25.86 19.02 -10.38
C TYR A 493 -26.25 18.18 -9.14
N VAL A 494 -25.75 16.96 -9.06
CA VAL A 494 -26.03 16.05 -7.94
C VAL A 494 -25.52 16.65 -6.63
N GLY A 495 -24.32 17.21 -6.61
CA GLY A 495 -23.76 17.84 -5.41
C GLY A 495 -24.58 19.03 -4.93
N GLU A 496 -25.02 19.89 -5.83
CA GLU A 496 -25.85 21.06 -5.53
C GLU A 496 -27.24 20.67 -5.02
N GLN A 497 -27.89 19.74 -5.70
CA GLN A 497 -29.20 19.23 -5.31
C GLN A 497 -29.17 18.48 -3.99
N LEU A 498 -28.20 17.59 -3.77
CA LEU A 498 -28.04 16.86 -2.51
C LEU A 498 -27.73 17.81 -1.34
N ARG A 499 -26.93 18.86 -1.56
CA ARG A 499 -26.69 19.89 -0.55
C ARG A 499 -27.99 20.55 -0.12
N SER A 500 -28.84 20.92 -1.09
CA SER A 500 -30.15 21.54 -0.82
C SER A 500 -31.12 20.57 -0.13
N VAL A 501 -31.30 19.37 -0.64
CA VAL A 501 -32.27 18.38 -0.16
C VAL A 501 -31.92 17.84 1.23
N LEU A 502 -30.61 17.60 1.49
CA LEU A 502 -30.14 17.01 2.75
C LEU A 502 -29.88 18.04 3.85
N ALA A 503 -29.69 19.32 3.52
CA ALA A 503 -29.44 20.37 4.50
C ALA A 503 -30.57 20.50 5.57
N SER A 504 -31.81 20.28 5.18
CA SER A 504 -32.95 20.31 6.09
C SER A 504 -32.94 19.14 7.10
N LYS A 505 -32.33 18.02 6.73
CA LYS A 505 -32.29 16.80 7.56
C LYS A 505 -31.03 16.70 8.42
N PHE A 506 -29.91 17.27 7.95
CA PHE A 506 -28.61 17.17 8.60
C PHE A 506 -27.89 18.53 8.57
N LYS A 507 -27.96 19.26 9.69
CA LYS A 507 -27.36 20.60 9.82
C LYS A 507 -25.83 20.59 9.80
N ASP A 508 -25.23 19.49 10.20
CA ASP A 508 -23.77 19.27 10.31
C ASP A 508 -23.16 18.61 9.06
N LEU A 509 -23.98 18.37 8.02
CA LEU A 509 -23.51 17.73 6.79
C LEU A 509 -22.69 18.70 5.93
N LYS A 510 -21.48 18.26 5.56
CA LYS A 510 -20.69 18.90 4.52
C LYS A 510 -20.77 18.09 3.23
N VAL A 511 -21.10 18.76 2.12
CA VAL A 511 -21.14 18.15 0.78
C VAL A 511 -20.09 18.85 -0.09
N GLU A 512 -19.16 18.09 -0.62
CA GLU A 512 -18.14 18.57 -1.57
C GLU A 512 -18.27 17.87 -2.92
N VAL A 513 -17.93 18.62 -3.98
CA VAL A 513 -17.89 18.12 -5.35
C VAL A 513 -16.44 18.21 -5.81
N VAL A 514 -15.85 17.08 -6.21
CA VAL A 514 -14.47 17.00 -6.68
C VAL A 514 -14.43 16.37 -8.06
N THR A 515 -13.84 17.08 -9.01
CA THR A 515 -13.82 16.71 -10.43
C THR A 515 -12.42 16.87 -11.03
N SER A 516 -12.21 16.49 -12.28
CA SER A 516 -10.96 16.65 -13.00
C SER A 516 -10.55 18.10 -13.29
N GLU A 517 -11.48 19.05 -13.14
CA GLU A 517 -11.16 20.48 -13.32
C GLU A 517 -10.29 21.05 -12.21
N ASP A 518 -10.34 20.43 -11.03
CA ASP A 518 -9.44 20.78 -9.94
C ASP A 518 -8.06 20.16 -10.18
N PRO A 519 -6.96 20.89 -9.96
CA PRO A 519 -5.62 20.29 -9.91
C PRO A 519 -5.50 19.19 -8.84
N ASP A 520 -4.57 18.24 -9.01
CA ASP A 520 -4.43 17.09 -8.15
C ASP A 520 -4.21 17.42 -6.66
N ASP A 521 -3.42 18.43 -6.39
CA ASP A 521 -3.16 18.95 -5.03
C ASP A 521 -4.42 19.54 -4.41
N VAL A 522 -5.22 20.31 -5.17
CA VAL A 522 -6.49 20.87 -4.72
C VAL A 522 -7.52 19.75 -4.44
N ARG A 523 -7.59 18.74 -5.31
CA ARG A 523 -8.47 17.58 -5.10
C ARG A 523 -8.14 16.87 -3.77
N ARG A 524 -6.87 16.60 -3.52
CA ARG A 524 -6.42 15.98 -2.25
C ARG A 524 -6.76 16.85 -1.05
N GLN A 525 -6.49 18.14 -1.13
CA GLN A 525 -6.78 19.07 -0.05
C GLN A 525 -8.28 19.12 0.27
N ARG A 526 -9.15 19.21 -0.73
CA ARG A 526 -10.61 19.20 -0.55
C ARG A 526 -11.10 17.91 0.10
N VAL A 527 -10.62 16.75 -0.35
CA VAL A 527 -10.96 15.46 0.25
C VAL A 527 -10.49 15.38 1.71
N THR A 528 -9.27 15.84 1.99
CA THR A 528 -8.71 15.87 3.35
C THR A 528 -9.52 16.79 4.26
N ASP A 529 -9.86 17.99 3.80
CA ASP A 529 -10.64 18.96 4.58
C ASP A 529 -12.09 18.49 4.80
N LEU A 530 -12.70 17.85 3.80
CA LEU A 530 -13.98 17.19 3.97
C LEU A 530 -13.89 16.05 4.98
N GLY A 531 -12.78 15.32 5.00
CA GLY A 531 -12.50 14.26 5.96
C GLY A 531 -12.55 14.69 7.44
N LYS A 532 -12.35 15.98 7.73
CA LYS A 532 -12.42 16.56 9.09
C LYS A 532 -13.87 16.76 9.59
N ALA A 533 -14.85 16.78 8.69
CA ALA A 533 -16.25 16.98 9.06
C ALA A 533 -16.82 15.74 9.74
N SER A 534 -17.67 15.93 10.75
CA SER A 534 -18.33 14.85 11.50
C SER A 534 -19.26 14.04 10.59
N ARG A 535 -20.01 14.72 9.73
CA ARG A 535 -20.90 14.14 8.73
C ARG A 535 -20.58 14.72 7.36
N ARG A 536 -20.30 13.86 6.39
CA ARG A 536 -19.77 14.25 5.09
C ARG A 536 -20.30 13.40 3.96
N LEU A 537 -20.40 14.03 2.79
CA LEU A 537 -20.77 13.41 1.54
C LEU A 537 -19.85 13.96 0.44
N LEU A 538 -19.25 13.09 -0.31
CA LEU A 538 -18.43 13.44 -1.48
C LEU A 538 -19.16 13.08 -2.74
N VAL A 539 -19.25 14.00 -3.69
CA VAL A 539 -19.69 13.72 -5.05
C VAL A 539 -18.47 13.86 -5.96
N ALA A 540 -18.19 12.85 -6.74
CA ALA A 540 -16.97 12.81 -7.54
C ALA A 540 -17.19 12.21 -8.92
N THR A 541 -16.33 12.56 -9.84
CA THR A 541 -16.17 11.86 -11.11
C THR A 541 -15.09 10.77 -11.02
N ASP A 542 -14.86 10.05 -12.12
CA ASP A 542 -13.83 9.00 -12.17
C ASP A 542 -12.39 9.49 -11.94
N CYS A 543 -12.16 10.81 -11.91
CA CYS A 543 -10.87 11.37 -11.52
C CYS A 543 -10.40 10.94 -10.10
N LEU A 544 -11.33 10.54 -9.22
CA LEU A 544 -11.02 9.98 -7.91
C LEU A 544 -10.98 8.45 -7.88
N SER A 545 -11.26 7.78 -8.98
CA SER A 545 -11.08 6.33 -9.06
C SER A 545 -9.60 5.91 -9.01
N GLU A 546 -8.67 6.87 -9.17
CA GLU A 546 -7.24 6.66 -9.09
C GLU A 546 -6.57 7.78 -8.26
N GLY A 547 -5.48 7.46 -7.56
CA GLY A 547 -4.57 8.43 -6.94
C GLY A 547 -4.95 9.04 -5.59
N ILE A 548 -6.17 8.83 -5.07
CA ILE A 548 -6.59 9.36 -3.76
C ILE A 548 -7.16 8.25 -2.89
N ASN A 549 -6.67 8.15 -1.65
CA ASN A 549 -7.18 7.21 -0.66
C ASN A 549 -8.45 7.76 -0.01
N LEU A 550 -9.59 7.10 -0.24
CA LEU A 550 -10.87 7.49 0.35
C LEU A 550 -11.22 6.67 1.59
N GLN A 551 -10.54 5.55 1.82
CA GLN A 551 -10.80 4.59 2.91
C GLN A 551 -10.74 5.22 4.31
N ASP A 552 -9.87 6.23 4.51
CA ASP A 552 -9.71 6.86 5.81
C ASP A 552 -10.89 7.76 6.18
N SER A 553 -11.71 8.14 5.20
CA SER A 553 -12.74 9.15 5.36
C SER A 553 -14.14 8.69 4.98
N PHE A 554 -14.27 7.65 4.18
CA PHE A 554 -15.54 7.22 3.63
C PHE A 554 -15.76 5.72 3.82
N THR A 555 -17.04 5.35 3.95
CA THR A 555 -17.46 3.97 4.30
C THR A 555 -18.57 3.44 3.40
N ALA A 556 -19.00 4.22 2.42
CA ALA A 556 -20.01 3.78 1.46
C ALA A 556 -19.77 4.38 0.07
N VAL A 557 -20.12 3.64 -0.97
CA VAL A 557 -20.02 4.02 -2.38
C VAL A 557 -21.38 3.89 -3.02
N LEU A 558 -21.84 4.96 -3.66
CA LEU A 558 -23.01 4.97 -4.53
C LEU A 558 -22.57 5.24 -5.97
N HIS A 559 -22.79 4.27 -6.85
CA HIS A 559 -22.61 4.46 -8.29
C HIS A 559 -23.84 5.13 -8.87
N TYR A 560 -23.81 6.45 -8.98
CA TYR A 560 -24.90 7.23 -9.54
C TYR A 560 -25.08 6.97 -11.03
N ASP A 561 -23.96 6.92 -11.76
CA ASP A 561 -23.91 6.48 -13.14
C ASP A 561 -23.25 5.13 -13.26
N LEU A 562 -23.88 4.20 -13.97
CA LEU A 562 -23.33 2.88 -14.25
C LEU A 562 -22.20 3.00 -15.28
N PRO A 563 -20.99 2.56 -14.95
CA PRO A 563 -19.94 2.45 -15.95
C PRO A 563 -20.24 1.29 -16.90
N TRP A 564 -19.89 1.44 -18.15
CA TRP A 564 -20.01 0.37 -19.13
C TRP A 564 -18.86 -0.62 -19.06
N ASN A 565 -17.75 -0.23 -18.42
CA ASN A 565 -16.65 -1.12 -18.06
C ASN A 565 -16.77 -1.54 -16.59
N PRO A 566 -17.05 -2.83 -16.30
CA PRO A 566 -17.21 -3.32 -14.92
C PRO A 566 -15.95 -3.14 -14.04
N ASN A 567 -14.75 -3.09 -14.63
CA ASN A 567 -13.52 -2.88 -13.89
C ASN A 567 -13.50 -1.53 -13.16
N ARG A 568 -14.19 -0.52 -13.71
CA ARG A 568 -14.33 0.79 -13.04
C ARG A 568 -15.15 0.73 -11.74
N LEU A 569 -16.10 -0.20 -11.65
CA LEU A 569 -16.82 -0.41 -10.39
C LEU A 569 -15.84 -0.85 -9.29
N GLU A 570 -14.98 -1.81 -9.61
CA GLU A 570 -13.99 -2.31 -8.66
C GLU A 570 -12.93 -1.26 -8.30
N GLN A 571 -12.51 -0.46 -9.27
CA GLN A 571 -11.60 0.66 -9.01
C GLN A 571 -12.22 1.68 -8.06
N ARG A 572 -13.47 2.14 -8.31
CA ARG A 572 -14.21 3.07 -7.44
C ARG A 572 -14.41 2.50 -6.04
N GLU A 573 -14.87 1.25 -5.94
CA GLU A 573 -15.10 0.56 -4.68
C GLU A 573 -13.80 0.32 -3.91
N GLY A 574 -12.73 -0.06 -4.59
CA GLY A 574 -11.41 -0.29 -4.01
C GLY A 574 -10.72 0.97 -3.46
N ARG A 575 -11.27 2.17 -3.70
CA ARG A 575 -10.81 3.41 -3.04
C ARG A 575 -11.35 3.57 -1.63
N VAL A 576 -12.50 2.99 -1.34
CA VAL A 576 -13.13 3.00 -0.02
C VAL A 576 -12.91 1.67 0.69
N ASP A 577 -13.08 0.55 -0.03
CA ASP A 577 -12.91 -0.80 0.48
C ASP A 577 -11.52 -1.34 0.17
N ARG A 578 -10.54 -0.93 0.98
CA ARG A 578 -9.12 -1.22 0.81
C ARG A 578 -8.51 -1.73 2.11
N PHE A 579 -7.36 -2.40 2.01
CA PHE A 579 -6.54 -2.73 3.17
C PHE A 579 -6.32 -1.50 4.06
N GLY A 580 -6.65 -1.64 5.34
CA GLY A 580 -6.55 -0.54 6.29
C GLY A 580 -7.86 0.23 6.50
N GLN A 581 -8.98 -0.17 5.89
CA GLN A 581 -10.30 0.37 6.22
C GLN A 581 -10.64 0.09 7.69
N THR A 582 -10.94 1.13 8.46
CA THR A 582 -11.24 1.04 9.90
C THR A 582 -12.70 0.71 10.22
N ALA A 583 -13.60 0.85 9.25
CA ALA A 583 -15.00 0.50 9.42
C ALA A 583 -15.19 -1.01 9.38
N GLU A 584 -16.07 -1.55 10.23
CA GLU A 584 -16.43 -2.97 10.21
C GLU A 584 -17.16 -3.37 8.92
N GLN A 585 -17.91 -2.41 8.35
CA GLN A 585 -18.73 -2.62 7.16
C GLN A 585 -18.59 -1.49 6.16
N VAL A 586 -18.51 -1.83 4.88
CA VAL A 586 -18.53 -0.90 3.74
C VAL A 586 -19.70 -1.22 2.82
N LYS A 587 -20.47 -0.20 2.41
CA LYS A 587 -21.58 -0.34 1.46
C LYS A 587 -21.13 0.03 0.04
N ALA A 588 -21.55 -0.75 -0.95
CA ALA A 588 -21.30 -0.47 -2.36
C ALA A 588 -22.56 -0.77 -3.19
N TYR A 589 -23.29 0.28 -3.57
CA TYR A 589 -24.58 0.14 -4.23
C TYR A 589 -24.59 0.75 -5.62
N LEU A 590 -25.32 0.09 -6.53
CA LEU A 590 -25.60 0.57 -7.88
C LEU A 590 -26.96 1.23 -7.92
N LEU A 591 -27.06 2.38 -8.59
CA LEU A 591 -28.32 3.05 -8.87
C LEU A 591 -28.71 2.82 -10.32
N PHE A 592 -29.88 2.24 -10.58
CA PHE A 592 -30.34 1.94 -11.94
C PHE A 592 -31.83 2.21 -12.12
N GLY A 593 -32.24 2.61 -13.35
CA GLY A 593 -33.62 2.84 -13.69
C GLY A 593 -34.32 1.57 -14.18
N HIS A 594 -35.44 1.22 -13.54
CA HIS A 594 -36.25 0.07 -13.95
C HIS A 594 -36.81 0.23 -15.36
N ASP A 595 -37.22 1.46 -15.68
CA ASP A 595 -37.81 1.85 -16.93
C ASP A 595 -36.84 2.61 -17.85
N ASN A 596 -35.55 2.64 -17.47
CA ASN A 596 -34.47 3.21 -18.26
C ASN A 596 -33.85 2.12 -19.16
N PRO A 597 -34.07 2.17 -20.49
CA PRO A 597 -33.58 1.13 -21.37
C PRO A 597 -32.07 1.13 -21.53
N VAL A 598 -31.38 2.22 -21.23
CA VAL A 598 -29.90 2.29 -21.24
C VAL A 598 -29.33 1.57 -20.04
N ASP A 599 -29.83 1.82 -18.83
CA ASP A 599 -29.40 1.16 -17.61
C ASP A 599 -29.76 -0.34 -17.61
N GLY A 600 -30.99 -0.67 -18.05
CA GLY A 600 -31.48 -2.05 -18.13
C GLY A 600 -30.60 -2.93 -19.02
N LEU A 601 -30.09 -2.35 -20.09
CA LEU A 601 -29.19 -2.99 -21.02
C LEU A 601 -27.83 -3.29 -20.42
N VAL A 602 -27.21 -2.30 -19.80
CA VAL A 602 -25.87 -2.44 -19.17
C VAL A 602 -25.96 -3.40 -17.99
N LEU A 603 -26.98 -3.25 -17.14
CA LEU A 603 -27.13 -4.09 -15.95
C LEU A 603 -27.46 -5.55 -16.33
N GLY A 604 -28.43 -5.76 -17.27
CA GLY A 604 -28.91 -7.09 -17.62
C GLY A 604 -27.87 -7.93 -18.34
N VAL A 605 -27.14 -7.36 -19.29
CA VAL A 605 -26.23 -8.10 -20.16
C VAL A 605 -24.82 -8.23 -19.59
N ILE A 606 -24.32 -7.18 -19.00
CA ILE A 606 -22.90 -7.08 -18.62
C ILE A 606 -22.72 -7.35 -17.13
N LEU A 607 -23.37 -6.55 -16.30
CA LEU A 607 -23.09 -6.56 -14.86
C LEU A 607 -23.62 -7.80 -14.16
N GLU A 608 -24.78 -8.29 -14.57
CA GLU A 608 -25.37 -9.48 -13.96
C GLU A 608 -24.54 -10.72 -14.25
N LYS A 609 -24.07 -10.89 -15.50
CA LYS A 609 -23.24 -12.02 -15.89
C LYS A 609 -21.86 -12.00 -15.21
N VAL A 610 -21.21 -10.85 -15.18
CA VAL A 610 -19.93 -10.69 -14.47
C VAL A 610 -20.10 -10.98 -12.98
N ARG A 611 -21.19 -10.52 -12.36
CA ARG A 611 -21.50 -10.80 -10.95
C ARG A 611 -21.82 -12.28 -10.71
N GLN A 612 -22.57 -12.92 -11.61
CA GLN A 612 -22.86 -14.34 -11.52
C GLN A 612 -21.57 -15.15 -11.54
N ILE A 613 -20.68 -14.91 -12.50
CA ILE A 613 -19.39 -15.58 -12.59
C ILE A 613 -18.56 -15.33 -11.33
N ARG A 614 -18.58 -14.10 -10.83
CA ARG A 614 -17.88 -13.76 -9.58
C ARG A 614 -18.45 -14.50 -8.36
N ARG A 615 -19.78 -14.66 -8.26
CA ARG A 615 -20.41 -15.43 -7.19
C ARG A 615 -20.12 -16.92 -7.31
N ASP A 616 -20.27 -17.48 -8.52
CA ASP A 616 -20.21 -18.92 -8.75
C ASP A 616 -18.78 -19.45 -8.76
N ARG A 617 -17.85 -18.67 -9.32
CA ARG A 617 -16.45 -19.08 -9.55
C ARG A 617 -15.42 -18.26 -8.77
N GLY A 618 -15.83 -17.19 -8.09
CA GLY A 618 -14.94 -16.27 -7.39
C GLY A 618 -13.94 -15.56 -8.31
N ILE A 619 -14.29 -15.36 -9.59
CA ILE A 619 -13.40 -14.84 -10.62
C ILE A 619 -13.85 -13.44 -11.04
N THR A 620 -12.94 -12.47 -11.07
CA THR A 620 -13.14 -11.19 -11.76
C THR A 620 -12.78 -11.40 -13.22
N VAL A 621 -13.76 -11.28 -14.09
CA VAL A 621 -13.56 -11.50 -15.51
C VAL A 621 -13.09 -10.20 -16.15
N PRO A 622 -11.94 -10.18 -16.84
CA PRO A 622 -11.59 -9.04 -17.67
C PRO A 622 -12.65 -8.88 -18.77
N PHE A 623 -13.13 -7.65 -18.90
CA PHE A 623 -14.15 -7.38 -19.90
C PHE A 623 -13.52 -7.35 -21.31
N PRO A 624 -14.01 -8.16 -22.28
CA PRO A 624 -13.43 -8.17 -23.62
C PRO A 624 -13.59 -6.80 -24.29
N GLU A 625 -12.53 -6.23 -24.84
CA GLU A 625 -12.61 -4.92 -25.53
C GLU A 625 -13.47 -4.94 -26.81
N ASP A 626 -13.63 -6.10 -27.45
CA ASP A 626 -14.63 -6.30 -28.51
C ASP A 626 -16.08 -6.12 -28.01
N SER A 627 -16.26 -5.88 -26.73
CA SER A 627 -17.53 -5.46 -26.17
C SER A 627 -18.03 -4.11 -26.73
N SER A 628 -17.15 -3.33 -27.36
CA SER A 628 -17.60 -2.20 -28.17
C SER A 628 -18.56 -2.65 -29.26
N THR A 629 -18.27 -3.70 -29.98
CA THR A 629 -19.13 -4.30 -31.02
C THR A 629 -20.42 -4.82 -30.43
N VAL A 630 -20.39 -5.22 -29.19
CA VAL A 630 -21.52 -5.78 -28.49
C VAL A 630 -22.44 -4.69 -27.96
N LEU A 631 -21.88 -3.69 -27.30
CA LEU A 631 -22.62 -2.50 -26.90
C LEU A 631 -23.19 -1.78 -28.12
N ASP A 632 -22.48 -1.77 -29.24
CA ASP A 632 -23.00 -1.28 -30.53
C ASP A 632 -24.16 -2.12 -31.02
N THR A 633 -24.13 -3.43 -30.93
CA THR A 633 -25.26 -4.29 -31.38
C THR A 633 -26.47 -4.10 -30.48
N VAL A 634 -26.27 -3.98 -29.19
CA VAL A 634 -27.32 -3.78 -28.21
C VAL A 634 -27.94 -2.40 -28.34
N ALA A 635 -27.14 -1.38 -28.52
CA ALA A 635 -27.60 -0.02 -28.76
C ALA A 635 -28.28 0.11 -30.14
N LYS A 636 -27.85 -0.65 -31.15
CA LYS A 636 -28.57 -0.79 -32.42
C LYS A 636 -29.97 -1.39 -32.22
N ALA A 637 -30.06 -2.45 -31.42
CA ALA A 637 -31.36 -3.05 -31.07
C ALA A 637 -32.29 -2.04 -30.39
N LEU A 638 -31.76 -1.20 -29.50
CA LEU A 638 -32.48 -0.15 -28.79
C LEU A 638 -32.99 0.96 -29.73
N LEU A 639 -32.14 1.38 -30.67
CA LEU A 639 -32.44 2.44 -31.60
C LEU A 639 -33.44 1.98 -32.71
N PHE A 640 -33.39 0.72 -33.14
CA PHE A 640 -34.19 0.23 -34.28
C PHE A 640 -35.49 -0.52 -33.91
N ASN A 641 -35.76 -0.83 -32.62
CA ASN A 641 -36.94 -1.55 -32.17
C ASN A 641 -37.79 -0.78 -31.13
N PRO A 642 -38.42 0.33 -31.51
CA PRO A 642 -39.14 1.25 -30.61
C PRO A 642 -40.29 0.63 -29.85
N ASP A 643 -41.16 -0.11 -30.56
CA ASP A 643 -42.43 -0.58 -30.01
C ASP A 643 -42.28 -1.55 -28.84
N ARG A 644 -41.17 -2.22 -28.76
CA ARG A 644 -40.86 -3.18 -27.71
C ARG A 644 -40.34 -2.51 -26.43
N CYS A 645 -39.60 -1.39 -26.56
CA CYS A 645 -39.17 -0.59 -25.42
C CYS A 645 -40.34 0.06 -24.69
N VAL A 646 -41.38 0.50 -25.44
CA VAL A 646 -42.60 1.10 -24.89
C VAL A 646 -43.49 0.02 -24.23
N LYS A 647 -43.56 -1.19 -24.81
CA LYS A 647 -44.31 -2.32 -24.20
C LYS A 647 -43.65 -2.83 -22.91
N ALA A 648 -42.37 -2.86 -22.84
CA ALA A 648 -41.63 -3.25 -21.62
C ALA A 648 -41.91 -2.30 -20.44
N ARG A 649 -42.15 -1.02 -20.67
CA ARG A 649 -42.56 -0.06 -19.63
C ARG A 649 -44.00 -0.25 -19.12
N SER A 650 -44.88 -0.83 -19.93
CA SER A 650 -46.28 -1.02 -19.55
C SER A 650 -46.56 -2.27 -18.73
N ASP A 651 -45.61 -3.21 -18.67
CA ASP A 651 -45.77 -4.48 -17.98
C ASP A 651 -45.01 -4.49 -16.67
N LYS A 652 -45.65 -4.09 -15.56
CA LYS A 652 -45.09 -4.00 -14.21
C LYS A 652 -44.58 -5.34 -13.64
N ASN A 653 -44.93 -6.46 -14.28
CA ASN A 653 -44.46 -7.80 -13.87
C ASN A 653 -43.24 -8.30 -14.64
N GLN A 654 -42.76 -7.57 -15.63
CA GLN A 654 -41.53 -7.90 -16.34
C GLN A 654 -40.34 -7.14 -15.74
N LEU A 655 -39.70 -7.72 -14.78
CA LEU A 655 -38.51 -7.21 -14.08
C LEU A 655 -37.27 -7.02 -14.97
N LYS A 656 -37.33 -7.38 -16.24
CA LYS A 656 -36.21 -7.27 -17.21
C LYS A 656 -36.75 -7.09 -18.62
N LEU A 657 -36.18 -6.14 -19.39
CA LEU A 657 -36.22 -6.19 -20.84
C LEU A 657 -35.73 -7.59 -21.24
N ARG A 658 -36.65 -8.49 -21.63
CA ARG A 658 -36.24 -9.81 -22.14
C ARG A 658 -35.60 -9.54 -23.50
N LEU A 659 -34.24 -9.57 -23.52
CA LEU A 659 -33.50 -9.62 -24.77
C LEU A 659 -33.89 -10.82 -25.64
N ASP A 660 -34.56 -11.82 -25.03
CA ASP A 660 -35.19 -12.96 -25.72
C ASP A 660 -36.12 -12.57 -26.86
N ASP A 661 -36.68 -11.36 -26.83
CA ASP A 661 -37.58 -10.88 -27.87
C ASP A 661 -36.85 -10.27 -29.10
N PHE A 662 -35.54 -10.12 -29.05
CA PHE A 662 -34.74 -9.59 -30.15
C PHE A 662 -33.74 -10.65 -30.65
N VAL A 663 -33.93 -11.17 -31.83
CA VAL A 663 -33.07 -12.24 -32.40
C VAL A 663 -31.62 -11.76 -32.50
N GLU A 664 -31.36 -10.55 -32.96
CA GLU A 664 -30.02 -9.98 -33.09
C GLU A 664 -29.41 -9.63 -31.75
N ALA A 665 -30.17 -9.14 -30.77
CA ALA A 665 -29.72 -8.86 -29.42
C ALA A 665 -29.42 -10.15 -28.66
N ARG A 666 -30.22 -11.20 -28.87
CA ARG A 666 -29.98 -12.52 -28.30
C ARG A 666 -28.73 -13.17 -28.84
N GLU A 667 -28.47 -13.06 -30.14
CA GLU A 667 -27.21 -13.55 -30.70
C GLU A 667 -25.99 -12.77 -30.20
N ALA A 668 -26.15 -11.48 -29.97
CA ALA A 668 -25.12 -10.63 -29.37
C ALA A 668 -24.91 -11.01 -27.90
N GLU A 669 -25.96 -11.19 -27.12
CA GLU A 669 -25.91 -11.65 -25.73
C GLU A 669 -25.25 -13.02 -25.62
N ILE A 670 -25.60 -13.96 -26.50
CA ILE A 670 -24.97 -15.28 -26.55
C ILE A 670 -23.48 -15.15 -26.85
N ARG A 671 -23.10 -14.31 -27.83
CA ARG A 671 -21.69 -14.05 -28.17
C ARG A 671 -20.92 -13.41 -27.02
N ILE A 672 -21.52 -12.45 -26.32
CA ILE A 672 -20.93 -11.83 -25.11
C ILE A 672 -20.78 -12.84 -24.01
N THR A 673 -21.85 -13.56 -23.70
CA THR A 673 -21.86 -14.58 -22.68
C THR A 673 -20.77 -15.62 -22.94
N HIS A 674 -20.64 -16.06 -24.18
CA HIS A 674 -19.59 -16.99 -24.58
C HIS A 674 -18.19 -16.39 -24.43
N LYS A 675 -17.96 -15.14 -24.86
CA LYS A 675 -16.67 -14.46 -24.68
C LYS A 675 -16.33 -14.20 -23.21
N ILE A 676 -17.31 -13.83 -22.39
CA ILE A 676 -17.13 -13.66 -20.94
C ILE A 676 -16.84 -15.02 -20.28
N GLU A 677 -17.51 -16.09 -20.69
CA GLU A 677 -17.25 -17.44 -20.20
C GLU A 677 -15.90 -17.99 -20.64
N GLU A 678 -15.48 -17.74 -21.89
CA GLU A 678 -14.15 -18.05 -22.36
C GLU A 678 -13.07 -17.27 -21.59
N ALA A 679 -13.27 -15.98 -21.37
CA ALA A 679 -12.36 -15.15 -20.57
C ALA A 679 -12.30 -15.66 -19.12
N ALA A 680 -13.45 -16.04 -18.54
CA ALA A 680 -13.52 -16.63 -17.21
C ALA A 680 -12.78 -17.99 -17.15
N LYS A 681 -12.95 -18.82 -18.16
CA LYS A 681 -12.27 -20.11 -18.24
C LYS A 681 -10.75 -19.94 -18.38
N ARG A 682 -10.30 -19.01 -19.23
CA ARG A 682 -8.87 -18.68 -19.35
C ARG A 682 -8.29 -18.18 -18.03
N GLU A 683 -9.03 -17.34 -17.34
CA GLU A 683 -8.64 -16.83 -16.03
C GLU A 683 -8.58 -17.93 -14.97
N GLU A 684 -9.51 -18.88 -14.98
CA GLU A 684 -9.53 -20.03 -14.10
C GLU A 684 -8.36 -20.99 -14.37
N GLU A 685 -8.06 -21.23 -15.65
CA GLU A 685 -6.90 -22.03 -16.08
C GLU A 685 -5.59 -21.35 -15.64
N THR A 686 -5.48 -20.04 -15.85
CA THR A 686 -4.34 -19.24 -15.39
C THR A 686 -4.17 -19.34 -13.89
N ARG A 687 -5.26 -19.18 -13.13
CA ARG A 687 -5.28 -19.28 -11.67
C ARG A 687 -4.85 -20.65 -11.15
N SER A 688 -5.35 -21.74 -11.71
CA SER A 688 -5.02 -23.09 -11.27
C SER A 688 -3.53 -23.39 -11.38
N ILE A 689 -2.86 -22.79 -12.38
CA ILE A 689 -1.42 -22.91 -12.61
C ILE A 689 -0.63 -22.22 -11.50
N PHE A 690 -1.09 -21.07 -11.02
CA PHE A 690 -0.36 -20.21 -10.05
C PHE A 690 -0.69 -20.54 -8.58
N ALA A 691 -1.87 -21.09 -8.30
CA ALA A 691 -2.27 -21.47 -6.95
C ALA A 691 -1.51 -22.67 -6.37
N HIS A 692 -1.02 -23.58 -7.22
CA HIS A 692 -0.33 -24.81 -6.77
C HIS A 692 1.16 -24.61 -6.37
N HIS A 693 1.73 -23.45 -6.60
CA HIS A 693 3.12 -23.15 -6.24
C HIS A 693 3.24 -22.13 -5.09
N SER A 694 2.15 -21.88 -4.37
CA SER A 694 2.14 -20.94 -3.26
C SER A 694 2.93 -21.48 -2.06
N ILE A 695 3.73 -20.60 -1.48
CA ILE A 695 4.41 -20.80 -0.21
C ILE A 695 3.34 -20.97 0.87
N LYS A 696 3.50 -21.93 1.78
CA LYS A 696 2.52 -22.18 2.84
C LYS A 696 2.48 -21.04 3.84
N ALA A 697 1.29 -20.53 4.13
CA ALA A 697 1.08 -19.43 5.06
C ALA A 697 1.60 -19.75 6.47
N ASP A 698 1.40 -20.99 6.94
CA ASP A 698 1.76 -21.41 8.28
C ASP A 698 3.28 -21.36 8.54
N GLU A 699 4.09 -21.70 7.53
CA GLU A 699 5.54 -21.63 7.64
C GLU A 699 6.02 -20.17 7.76
N LEU A 700 5.42 -19.26 7.00
CA LEU A 700 5.75 -17.83 7.05
C LEU A 700 5.32 -17.16 8.34
N GLU A 701 4.19 -17.56 8.91
CA GLU A 701 3.69 -17.00 10.16
C GLU A 701 4.62 -17.35 11.34
N VAL A 702 5.20 -18.54 11.34
CA VAL A 702 6.23 -18.93 12.35
C VAL A 702 7.43 -18.00 12.26
N ASP A 703 7.98 -17.79 11.07
CA ASP A 703 9.16 -16.96 10.87
C ASP A 703 8.88 -15.47 11.17
N LEU A 704 7.66 -14.99 10.90
CA LEU A 704 7.24 -13.65 11.30
C LEU A 704 7.15 -13.50 12.82
N ARG A 705 6.63 -14.51 13.52
CA ARG A 705 6.57 -14.50 15.00
C ARG A 705 7.97 -14.53 15.60
N GLU A 706 8.89 -15.34 15.06
CA GLU A 706 10.27 -15.34 15.48
C GLU A 706 10.95 -13.98 15.27
N ALA A 707 10.69 -13.34 14.12
CA ALA A 707 11.18 -11.99 13.86
C ALA A 707 10.58 -10.96 14.85
N ASP A 708 9.27 -10.99 15.09
CA ASP A 708 8.61 -10.11 16.07
C ASP A 708 9.16 -10.30 17.49
N ALA A 709 9.46 -11.55 17.88
CA ALA A 709 10.06 -11.83 19.18
C ALA A 709 11.48 -11.25 19.31
N ALA A 710 12.25 -11.27 18.22
CA ALA A 710 13.63 -10.76 18.20
C ALA A 710 13.69 -9.22 18.19
N ILE A 711 12.80 -8.56 17.43
CA ILE A 711 12.87 -7.11 17.20
C ILE A 711 11.80 -6.31 17.96
N GLY A 712 10.82 -6.95 18.57
CA GLY A 712 9.67 -6.34 19.24
C GLY A 712 8.48 -6.08 18.31
N ASP A 713 7.31 -6.47 18.75
CA ASP A 713 6.04 -6.25 18.06
C ASP A 713 5.43 -4.85 18.36
N VAL A 714 4.27 -4.56 17.81
CA VAL A 714 3.54 -3.30 18.07
C VAL A 714 3.21 -3.12 19.56
N ALA A 715 2.87 -4.20 20.25
CA ALA A 715 2.58 -4.16 21.69
C ALA A 715 3.86 -3.89 22.51
N ALA A 716 5.03 -4.30 22.04
CA ALA A 716 6.31 -3.94 22.65
C ALA A 716 6.59 -2.44 22.53
N VAL A 717 6.29 -1.82 21.39
CA VAL A 717 6.41 -0.36 21.21
C VAL A 717 5.49 0.39 22.18
N GLU A 718 4.22 -0.02 22.28
CA GLU A 718 3.24 0.58 23.20
C GLU A 718 3.73 0.46 24.66
N ARG A 719 4.11 -0.74 25.09
CA ARG A 719 4.63 -0.98 26.46
C ARG A 719 5.87 -0.15 26.75
N PHE A 720 6.82 -0.12 25.80
CA PHE A 720 8.04 0.65 25.96
C PHE A 720 7.78 2.14 26.08
N VAL A 721 7.04 2.74 25.15
CA VAL A 721 6.77 4.18 25.12
C VAL A 721 6.00 4.59 26.37
N THR A 722 4.92 3.90 26.70
CA THR A 722 4.13 4.22 27.89
C THR A 722 4.95 4.02 29.18
N GLY A 723 5.71 2.95 29.29
CA GLY A 723 6.58 2.68 30.43
C GLY A 723 7.71 3.69 30.58
N ALA A 724 8.42 4.03 29.50
CA ALA A 724 9.50 5.02 29.54
C ALA A 724 8.98 6.42 29.89
N LEU A 725 7.84 6.82 29.36
CA LEU A 725 7.21 8.10 29.67
C LEU A 725 6.78 8.18 31.15
N THR A 726 6.12 7.15 31.67
CA THR A 726 5.59 7.18 33.04
C THR A 726 6.63 6.86 34.11
N GLU A 727 7.42 5.80 33.92
CA GLU A 727 8.30 5.26 34.95
C GLU A 727 9.68 5.96 34.96
N LEU A 728 10.17 6.43 33.80
CA LEU A 728 11.48 7.08 33.69
C LEU A 728 11.38 8.61 33.65
N LEU A 729 10.48 9.14 32.82
CA LEU A 729 10.39 10.58 32.59
C LEU A 729 9.34 11.27 33.47
N GLY A 730 8.47 10.53 34.17
CA GLY A 730 7.36 11.10 34.94
C GLY A 730 6.39 11.94 34.07
N ALA A 731 6.36 11.66 32.75
CA ALA A 731 5.48 12.34 31.83
C ALA A 731 4.05 11.78 31.93
N GLN A 732 3.08 12.67 31.73
CA GLN A 732 1.68 12.26 31.76
C GLN A 732 1.28 11.69 30.41
N ILE A 733 0.80 10.46 30.42
CA ILE A 733 0.18 9.78 29.29
C ILE A 733 -1.09 9.07 29.77
N ASP A 734 -2.24 9.46 29.22
CA ASP A 734 -3.55 8.98 29.66
C ASP A 734 -4.14 8.03 28.64
N ARG A 735 -4.73 6.93 29.11
CA ARG A 735 -5.44 6.00 28.25
C ARG A 735 -6.82 6.57 27.91
N THR A 736 -7.10 6.70 26.60
CA THR A 736 -8.44 7.03 26.09
C THR A 736 -9.27 5.75 25.91
N LYS A 737 -10.48 5.82 25.33
CA LYS A 737 -11.30 4.62 25.10
C LYS A 737 -10.63 3.60 24.20
N SER A 738 -9.81 4.04 23.24
CA SER A 738 -9.20 3.18 22.22
C SER A 738 -7.70 3.39 22.03
N ASP A 739 -7.13 4.49 22.49
CA ASP A 739 -5.75 4.92 22.24
C ASP A 739 -5.19 5.69 23.42
N TRP A 740 -4.24 6.58 23.21
CA TRP A 740 -3.51 7.30 24.24
C TRP A 740 -3.48 8.81 24.00
N ARG A 741 -3.33 9.58 25.07
CA ARG A 741 -3.15 11.02 25.06
C ARG A 741 -1.85 11.38 25.78
N LEU A 742 -0.91 11.98 25.05
CA LEU A 742 0.41 12.35 25.53
C LEU A 742 0.49 13.85 25.80
N HIS A 743 0.93 14.21 27.03
CA HIS A 743 1.22 15.58 27.43
C HIS A 743 2.71 15.84 27.25
N ILE A 744 3.09 16.74 26.32
CA ILE A 744 4.51 16.90 25.91
C ILE A 744 5.27 17.96 26.73
N GLY A 745 4.57 18.75 27.55
CA GLY A 745 5.15 19.90 28.25
C GLY A 745 6.36 19.55 29.13
N ASN A 746 6.35 18.38 29.77
CA ASN A 746 7.40 17.94 30.71
C ASN A 746 8.49 17.06 30.05
N LEU A 747 8.43 16.85 28.74
CA LEU A 747 9.43 16.04 28.05
C LEU A 747 10.75 16.82 27.89
N PRO A 748 11.91 16.12 27.96
CA PRO A 748 13.19 16.71 27.59
C PRO A 748 13.16 17.34 26.18
N ALA A 749 13.85 18.48 26.02
CA ALA A 749 13.85 19.20 24.75
C ALA A 749 14.31 18.32 23.56
N SER A 750 15.29 17.44 23.80
CA SER A 750 15.78 16.47 22.81
C SER A 750 14.70 15.51 22.30
N LEU A 751 13.78 15.09 23.14
CA LEU A 751 12.67 14.22 22.78
C LEU A 751 11.52 15.00 22.14
N ARG A 752 11.21 16.18 22.69
CA ARG A 752 10.13 17.04 22.21
C ARG A 752 10.36 17.52 20.77
N ALA A 753 11.62 17.72 20.35
CA ALA A 753 11.95 18.11 19.00
C ALA A 753 11.47 17.15 17.90
N HIS A 754 11.14 15.92 18.27
CA HIS A 754 10.64 14.88 17.34
C HIS A 754 9.11 14.74 17.33
N LEU A 755 8.40 15.63 18.01
CA LEU A 755 6.94 15.67 18.09
C LEU A 755 6.40 16.98 17.52
N PRO A 756 5.13 17.02 17.06
CA PRO A 756 4.45 18.26 16.72
C PRO A 756 4.46 19.25 17.90
N ASP A 757 4.51 20.55 17.61
CA ASP A 757 4.52 21.61 18.63
C ASP A 757 3.11 21.90 19.15
N GLU A 758 2.52 20.89 19.80
CA GLU A 758 1.19 20.95 20.44
C GLU A 758 1.34 20.52 21.91
N ALA A 759 0.64 21.15 22.82
CA ALA A 759 0.76 20.84 24.25
C ALA A 759 0.30 19.42 24.60
N VAL A 760 -0.66 18.89 23.84
CA VAL A 760 -1.29 17.59 24.04
C VAL A 760 -1.51 16.93 22.70
N LEU A 761 -1.06 15.69 22.56
CA LEU A 761 -1.16 14.88 21.33
C LEU A 761 -1.99 13.63 21.59
N ASP A 762 -2.99 13.38 20.76
CA ASP A 762 -3.62 12.08 20.69
C ASP A 762 -2.71 11.14 19.86
N VAL A 763 -2.26 10.03 20.44
CA VAL A 763 -1.31 9.10 19.84
C VAL A 763 -1.88 7.70 19.73
N SER A 764 -1.46 6.96 18.72
CA SER A 764 -1.85 5.57 18.50
C SER A 764 -0.64 4.72 18.13
N PHE A 765 -0.61 3.48 18.61
CA PHE A 765 0.38 2.47 18.23
C PHE A 765 -0.14 1.50 17.17
N ARG A 766 -1.39 1.66 16.73
CA ARG A 766 -2.04 0.78 15.76
C ARG A 766 -1.96 1.31 14.34
N SER A 767 -1.79 0.42 13.41
CA SER A 767 -1.90 0.70 11.97
C SER A 767 -3.01 -0.18 11.39
N PRO A 768 -4.03 0.40 10.74
CA PRO A 768 -4.20 1.82 10.39
C PRO A 768 -4.47 2.71 11.61
N THR A 769 -3.93 3.92 11.55
CA THR A 769 -3.99 4.89 12.65
C THR A 769 -5.33 5.64 12.64
N PRO A 770 -6.03 5.79 13.78
CA PRO A 770 -7.24 6.59 13.85
C PRO A 770 -6.98 8.05 13.46
N LYS A 771 -8.01 8.72 12.90
CA LYS A 771 -7.90 10.12 12.49
C LYS A 771 -7.49 11.02 13.63
N LYS A 772 -6.66 12.01 13.33
CA LYS A 772 -6.12 12.99 14.27
C LYS A 772 -5.17 12.41 15.34
N HIS A 773 -4.82 11.12 15.25
CA HIS A 773 -3.82 10.54 16.12
C HIS A 773 -2.46 10.52 15.41
N LEU A 774 -1.42 10.83 16.18
CA LEU A 774 -0.05 10.62 15.73
C LEU A 774 0.29 9.13 15.85
N TYR A 775 0.74 8.52 14.77
CA TYR A 775 1.20 7.14 14.80
C TYR A 775 2.59 7.06 15.42
N LEU A 776 2.71 6.41 16.56
CA LEU A 776 3.98 6.13 17.22
C LEU A 776 4.41 4.68 16.94
N GLY A 777 4.76 4.42 15.70
CA GLY A 777 5.34 3.13 15.32
C GLY A 777 6.83 3.05 15.66
N ARG A 778 7.43 1.85 15.49
CA ARG A 778 8.84 1.58 15.77
C ARG A 778 9.81 2.57 15.10
N ASN A 779 9.51 2.98 13.86
CA ASN A 779 10.37 3.88 13.07
C ASN A 779 10.02 5.37 13.23
N HIS A 780 9.16 5.71 14.19
CA HIS A 780 8.88 7.10 14.45
C HIS A 780 10.09 7.76 15.12
N PRO A 781 10.56 8.95 14.66
CA PRO A 781 11.75 9.62 15.21
C PRO A 781 11.71 9.81 16.73
N PHE A 782 10.53 10.07 17.29
CA PHE A 782 10.34 10.15 18.74
C PHE A 782 10.62 8.81 19.45
N VAL A 783 10.13 7.69 18.91
CA VAL A 783 10.36 6.36 19.51
C VAL A 783 11.84 6.01 19.44
N GLU A 784 12.49 6.31 18.34
CA GLU A 784 13.94 6.12 18.18
C GLU A 784 14.75 6.97 19.17
N ALA A 785 14.44 8.27 19.25
CA ALA A 785 15.09 9.17 20.20
C ALA A 785 14.85 8.72 21.64
N LEU A 786 13.65 8.20 21.97
CA LEU A 786 13.35 7.67 23.30
C LEU A 786 14.15 6.40 23.61
N CYS A 787 14.32 5.49 22.62
CA CYS A 787 15.20 4.31 22.78
C CYS A 787 16.65 4.73 23.05
N GLN A 788 17.16 5.67 22.27
CA GLN A 788 18.53 6.20 22.46
C GLN A 788 18.66 6.89 23.81
N TYR A 789 17.67 7.66 24.23
CA TYR A 789 17.64 8.32 25.54
C TYR A 789 17.76 7.29 26.67
N VAL A 790 16.93 6.25 26.68
CA VAL A 790 16.97 5.17 27.68
C VAL A 790 18.32 4.46 27.68
N MET A 791 18.86 4.10 26.51
CA MET A 791 20.14 3.42 26.41
C MET A 791 21.30 4.30 26.83
N ALA A 792 21.35 5.58 26.42
CA ALA A 792 22.38 6.52 26.82
C ALA A 792 22.40 6.72 28.35
N HIS A 793 21.22 6.86 28.96
CA HIS A 793 21.11 6.96 30.41
C HIS A 793 21.53 5.69 31.14
N ALA A 794 21.23 4.50 30.59
CA ALA A 794 21.66 3.22 31.18
C ALA A 794 23.15 3.00 31.10
N LEU A 795 23.80 3.43 29.99
CA LEU A 795 25.20 3.15 29.68
C LEU A 795 26.15 4.30 30.07
N SER A 796 25.61 5.49 30.46
CA SER A 796 26.43 6.63 30.84
C SER A 796 27.25 6.34 32.12
N ARG A 797 28.55 6.68 32.07
CA ARG A 797 29.48 6.61 33.23
C ARG A 797 29.55 7.95 34.00
N GLN A 798 28.81 8.98 33.58
CA GLN A 798 28.82 10.26 34.28
C GLN A 798 28.07 10.15 35.60
N ALA A 799 28.58 10.87 36.62
CA ALA A 799 28.01 10.88 37.96
C ALA A 799 26.49 11.24 37.87
N ARG A 800 25.68 10.33 38.35
CA ARG A 800 24.21 10.43 38.30
C ARG A 800 23.73 11.25 39.52
N THR A 801 23.42 12.48 39.32
CA THR A 801 22.91 13.36 40.38
C THR A 801 21.38 13.41 40.33
N GLY A 802 20.73 12.64 41.19
CA GLY A 802 19.34 12.85 41.62
C GLY A 802 18.21 12.52 40.62
N GLU A 803 18.49 12.11 39.39
CA GLU A 803 17.46 11.74 38.41
C GLU A 803 17.18 10.23 38.39
N VAL A 804 15.95 9.84 37.99
CA VAL A 804 15.59 8.43 37.80
C VAL A 804 16.25 7.93 36.52
N HIS A 805 17.08 6.91 36.61
CA HIS A 805 17.84 6.34 35.47
C HIS A 805 17.31 4.97 35.09
N ALA A 806 17.48 4.59 33.83
CA ALA A 806 17.35 3.21 33.41
C ALA A 806 18.52 2.41 33.98
N ALA A 807 18.24 1.59 34.99
CA ALA A 807 19.29 0.88 35.72
C ALA A 807 19.72 -0.40 35.01
N ARG A 808 21.01 -0.66 34.95
CA ARG A 808 21.59 -1.93 34.44
C ARG A 808 21.57 -3.04 35.48
N ALA A 809 21.30 -2.74 36.73
CA ALA A 809 21.25 -3.72 37.79
C ALA A 809 20.07 -3.46 38.74
N ALA A 810 19.43 -4.51 39.21
CA ALA A 810 18.46 -4.41 40.29
C ALA A 810 18.37 -5.68 41.12
N VAL A 811 17.99 -5.51 42.40
CA VAL A 811 17.69 -6.60 43.31
C VAL A 811 16.33 -6.32 43.93
N MET A 812 15.39 -7.25 43.78
CA MET A 812 14.05 -7.07 44.35
C MET A 812 13.48 -8.40 44.88
N ARG A 813 12.49 -8.30 45.75
CA ARG A 813 11.63 -9.44 46.13
C ARG A 813 10.46 -9.54 45.17
N SER A 814 10.07 -10.75 44.81
CA SER A 814 8.94 -11.01 43.93
C SER A 814 8.19 -12.29 44.35
N LYS A 815 6.87 -12.29 44.15
CA LYS A 815 6.00 -13.48 44.35
C LYS A 815 6.16 -14.50 43.22
N GLU A 816 6.71 -14.07 42.09
CA GLU A 816 6.84 -14.87 40.89
C GLU A 816 8.00 -15.87 40.92
N VAL A 817 8.81 -15.80 41.96
CA VAL A 817 9.93 -16.71 42.13
C VAL A 817 9.88 -17.41 43.49
N SER A 818 10.15 -18.72 43.52
CA SER A 818 10.22 -19.53 44.76
C SER A 818 11.64 -19.68 45.29
N ALA A 819 12.65 -19.37 44.48
CA ALA A 819 14.06 -19.37 44.84
C ALA A 819 14.76 -18.13 44.27
N LYS A 820 15.93 -17.79 44.82
CA LYS A 820 16.74 -16.71 44.22
C LYS A 820 16.88 -17.01 42.74
N THR A 821 16.54 -16.05 41.91
CA THR A 821 16.62 -16.17 40.46
C THR A 821 17.41 -14.99 39.90
N THR A 822 18.44 -15.30 39.14
CA THR A 822 19.26 -14.28 38.47
C THR A 822 18.96 -14.24 36.99
N LEU A 823 18.72 -13.04 36.47
CA LEU A 823 18.48 -12.77 35.07
C LEU A 823 19.57 -11.88 34.50
N LEU A 824 20.10 -12.24 33.36
CA LEU A 824 21.11 -11.49 32.62
C LEU A 824 20.55 -11.09 31.26
N LEU A 825 20.75 -9.82 30.90
CA LEU A 825 20.47 -9.28 29.58
C LEU A 825 21.80 -9.25 28.81
N PHE A 826 21.82 -9.88 27.64
CA PHE A 826 22.96 -9.89 26.75
C PHE A 826 22.64 -9.20 25.43
N ARG A 827 23.60 -8.41 24.94
CA ARG A 827 23.65 -8.03 23.53
C ARG A 827 24.58 -9.01 22.82
N CYS A 828 24.00 -9.76 21.88
CA CYS A 828 24.72 -10.66 20.99
C CYS A 828 24.92 -9.98 19.64
N ARG A 829 26.14 -9.97 19.15
CA ARG A 829 26.45 -9.51 17.77
C ARG A 829 26.78 -10.74 16.93
N ASN A 830 26.08 -10.85 15.79
CA ASN A 830 26.28 -11.93 14.84
C ASN A 830 26.81 -11.34 13.53
N VAL A 831 27.89 -11.88 13.02
CA VAL A 831 28.44 -11.50 11.72
C VAL A 831 27.84 -12.41 10.67
N ILE A 832 27.19 -11.82 9.67
CA ILE A 832 26.55 -12.52 8.57
C ILE A 832 27.29 -12.20 7.28
N GLY A 833 27.65 -13.22 6.52
CA GLY A 833 28.36 -13.09 5.25
C GLY A 833 28.06 -14.23 4.29
N GLU A 834 28.68 -14.19 3.12
CA GLU A 834 28.64 -15.29 2.17
C GLU A 834 29.59 -16.42 2.60
N ARG A 835 29.22 -17.67 2.29
CA ARG A 835 30.09 -18.81 2.47
C ARG A 835 31.41 -18.63 1.69
N ASN A 836 32.51 -18.59 2.37
CA ASN A 836 33.86 -18.31 1.81
C ASN A 836 33.98 -16.90 1.17
N GLY A 837 33.11 -15.96 1.53
CA GLY A 837 33.09 -14.57 1.07
C GLY A 837 33.32 -13.57 2.21
N PRO A 838 33.37 -12.28 1.92
CA PRO A 838 33.50 -11.24 2.94
C PRO A 838 32.26 -11.17 3.82
N ALA A 839 32.45 -10.74 5.09
CA ALA A 839 31.35 -10.38 5.97
C ALA A 839 30.58 -9.20 5.34
N ARG A 840 29.23 -9.27 5.39
CA ARG A 840 28.38 -8.24 4.80
C ARG A 840 27.66 -7.39 5.83
N ILE A 841 27.30 -7.97 6.98
CA ILE A 841 26.50 -7.31 8.00
C ILE A 841 26.93 -7.76 9.38
N VAL A 842 26.84 -6.82 10.34
CA VAL A 842 26.80 -7.12 11.77
C VAL A 842 25.36 -6.93 12.23
N ALA A 843 24.73 -8.01 12.67
CA ALA A 843 23.39 -8.00 13.26
C ALA A 843 23.51 -8.04 14.79
N GLU A 844 22.62 -7.30 15.46
CA GLU A 844 22.54 -7.22 16.91
C GLU A 844 21.20 -7.75 17.40
N GLU A 845 21.20 -8.54 18.46
CA GLU A 845 19.99 -9.01 19.12
C GLU A 845 20.15 -9.05 20.64
N MET A 846 19.01 -8.96 21.34
CA MET A 846 18.96 -9.11 22.80
C MET A 846 18.60 -10.53 23.18
N LEU A 847 19.41 -11.14 24.02
CA LEU A 847 19.12 -12.42 24.65
C LEU A 847 18.93 -12.21 26.15
N VAL A 848 17.99 -12.94 26.72
CA VAL A 848 17.78 -12.99 28.17
C VAL A 848 18.06 -14.41 28.61
N TRP A 849 18.86 -14.57 29.63
CA TRP A 849 19.21 -15.86 30.19
C TRP A 849 19.31 -15.76 31.71
N GLY A 850 19.12 -16.85 32.41
CA GLY A 850 19.19 -16.82 33.86
C GLY A 850 19.30 -18.19 34.48
N TYR A 851 19.27 -18.20 35.81
CA TYR A 851 19.29 -19.44 36.61
C TYR A 851 18.57 -19.25 37.93
N ARG A 852 18.09 -20.36 38.49
CA ARG A 852 17.46 -20.44 39.82
C ARG A 852 18.41 -21.07 40.82
N GLY A 853 18.49 -20.50 42.03
CA GLY A 853 19.39 -21.00 43.09
C GLY A 853 20.86 -20.65 42.83
N SER A 854 21.72 -21.65 42.84
CA SER A 854 23.16 -21.57 42.50
C SER A 854 23.38 -22.01 41.04
N PRO A 855 24.27 -21.36 40.29
CA PRO A 855 24.61 -21.80 38.94
C PRO A 855 25.12 -23.27 38.91
N ASN A 856 25.73 -23.76 39.98
CA ASN A 856 26.21 -25.12 40.07
C ASN A 856 25.10 -26.17 40.10
N GLU A 857 23.88 -25.78 40.39
CA GLU A 857 22.69 -26.68 40.39
C GLU A 857 22.16 -26.99 39.01
N GLY A 858 22.63 -26.25 38.01
CA GLY A 858 22.24 -26.45 36.61
C GLY A 858 20.79 -26.05 36.25
N ASN A 859 20.10 -25.34 37.15
CA ASN A 859 18.71 -24.87 36.94
C ASN A 859 18.67 -23.60 36.07
N PHE A 860 19.06 -23.74 34.81
CA PHE A 860 19.10 -22.63 33.86
C PHE A 860 17.73 -22.28 33.27
N LEU A 861 17.52 -21.01 33.00
CA LEU A 861 16.31 -20.46 32.36
C LEU A 861 16.62 -20.10 30.92
N PRO A 862 15.98 -20.76 29.95
CA PRO A 862 16.15 -20.40 28.55
C PRO A 862 15.53 -19.00 28.27
N ASN A 863 15.87 -18.43 27.12
CA ASN A 863 15.49 -17.06 26.75
C ASN A 863 13.99 -16.77 26.96
N ASP A 864 13.10 -17.62 26.49
CA ASP A 864 11.65 -17.37 26.53
C ASP A 864 11.10 -17.35 27.96
N GLU A 865 11.53 -18.27 28.82
CA GLU A 865 11.15 -18.29 30.24
C GLU A 865 11.74 -17.09 30.99
N ALA A 866 12.98 -16.73 30.70
CA ALA A 866 13.66 -15.60 31.32
C ALA A 866 13.00 -14.27 30.92
N VAL A 867 12.63 -14.10 29.64
CA VAL A 867 11.88 -12.94 29.13
C VAL A 867 10.50 -12.87 29.77
N ALA A 868 9.77 -13.98 29.83
CA ALA A 868 8.44 -14.02 30.45
C ALA A 868 8.51 -13.61 31.91
N LEU A 869 9.48 -14.12 32.66
CA LEU A 869 9.68 -13.76 34.06
C LEU A 869 10.04 -12.28 34.24
N LEU A 870 10.89 -11.73 33.38
CA LEU A 870 11.25 -10.31 33.40
C LEU A 870 10.05 -9.40 33.20
N HIS A 871 9.10 -9.79 32.37
CA HIS A 871 7.87 -9.04 32.15
C HIS A 871 6.84 -9.20 33.29
N GLN A 872 6.78 -10.38 33.91
CA GLN A 872 5.78 -10.72 34.93
C GLN A 872 6.17 -10.24 36.32
N ALA A 873 7.48 -10.27 36.64
CA ALA A 873 7.97 -9.98 37.99
C ALA A 873 7.56 -8.57 38.45
N ARG A 874 7.04 -8.52 39.68
CA ARG A 874 6.63 -7.30 40.37
C ARG A 874 7.29 -7.23 41.74
N PRO A 875 7.61 -6.02 42.25
CA PRO A 875 8.09 -5.86 43.62
C PRO A 875 7.07 -6.34 44.63
N ALA A 876 7.52 -7.14 45.60
CA ALA A 876 6.68 -7.75 46.67
C ALA A 876 7.16 -7.45 48.10
N GLY A 877 8.15 -6.59 48.28
CA GLY A 877 8.63 -6.20 49.58
C GLY A 877 9.92 -5.39 49.48
N ASP A 878 10.29 -4.75 50.59
CA ASP A 878 11.44 -3.90 50.65
C ASP A 878 12.72 -4.69 50.94
N ILE A 879 13.83 -4.22 50.40
CA ILE A 879 15.18 -4.72 50.66
C ILE A 879 16.05 -3.51 51.01
N THR A 880 16.83 -3.62 52.10
CA THR A 880 17.74 -2.55 52.50
C THR A 880 18.83 -2.33 51.41
N ALA A 881 19.32 -1.12 51.28
CA ALA A 881 20.34 -0.76 50.30
C ALA A 881 21.59 -1.67 50.46
N GLN A 882 22.05 -1.87 51.68
CA GLN A 882 23.19 -2.73 51.99
C GLN A 882 22.94 -4.18 51.54
N SER A 883 21.73 -4.71 51.73
CA SER A 883 21.41 -6.08 51.31
C SER A 883 21.40 -6.19 49.78
N ARG A 884 20.87 -5.18 49.09
CA ARG A 884 20.89 -5.12 47.63
C ARG A 884 22.33 -5.14 47.09
N GLU A 885 23.21 -4.32 47.63
CA GLU A 885 24.61 -4.30 47.25
C GLU A 885 25.27 -5.66 47.51
N ASN A 886 25.08 -6.28 48.68
CA ASN A 886 25.66 -7.56 49.00
C ASN A 886 25.22 -8.69 48.06
N PHE A 887 23.92 -8.76 47.75
CA PHE A 887 23.43 -9.75 46.76
C PHE A 887 24.01 -9.52 45.38
N PHE A 888 24.09 -8.27 44.96
CA PHE A 888 24.63 -7.90 43.65
C PHE A 888 26.16 -8.25 43.55
N GLU A 889 26.97 -7.86 44.54
CA GLU A 889 28.41 -8.13 44.53
C GLU A 889 28.71 -9.65 44.56
N ASN A 890 27.91 -10.41 45.32
CA ASN A 890 28.08 -11.86 45.35
C ASN A 890 27.73 -12.48 44.00
N GLU A 891 26.71 -12.00 43.34
CA GLU A 891 26.33 -12.48 42.03
C GLU A 891 27.34 -12.11 40.94
N LEU A 892 27.88 -10.88 41.01
CA LEU A 892 28.90 -10.40 40.07
C LEU A 892 30.17 -11.26 40.09
N LYS A 893 30.58 -11.77 41.27
CA LYS A 893 31.72 -12.70 41.41
C LYS A 893 31.49 -14.04 40.69
N LEU A 894 30.22 -14.49 40.59
CA LEU A 894 29.89 -15.75 39.91
C LEU A 894 29.85 -15.60 38.40
N ILE A 895 29.55 -14.41 37.90
CA ILE A 895 29.45 -14.13 36.46
C ILE A 895 30.73 -14.51 35.70
N GLY A 896 31.93 -14.23 36.29
CA GLY A 896 33.17 -14.60 35.65
C GLY A 896 33.35 -16.10 35.43
N GLN A 897 32.73 -16.93 36.29
CA GLN A 897 32.81 -18.40 36.20
C GLN A 897 31.78 -18.95 35.16
N LEU A 898 30.77 -18.17 34.80
CA LEU A 898 29.72 -18.57 33.88
C LEU A 898 30.01 -18.27 32.40
N ARG A 899 31.19 -17.80 32.09
CA ARG A 899 31.63 -17.48 30.72
C ARG A 899 31.38 -18.62 29.72
N PRO A 900 31.74 -19.87 30.02
CA PRO A 900 31.50 -21.00 29.10
C PRO A 900 30.00 -21.21 28.80
N GLN A 901 29.14 -20.99 29.80
CA GLN A 901 27.66 -21.08 29.61
C GLN A 901 27.15 -19.98 28.71
N PHE A 902 27.66 -18.75 28.85
CA PHE A 902 27.28 -17.63 28.01
C PHE A 902 27.68 -17.86 26.54
N ASP A 903 28.89 -18.33 26.33
CA ASP A 903 29.40 -18.67 25.00
C ASP A 903 28.57 -19.80 24.36
N ALA A 904 28.16 -20.82 25.13
CA ALA A 904 27.26 -21.88 24.68
C ALA A 904 25.86 -21.35 24.27
N VAL A 905 25.30 -20.40 25.02
CA VAL A 905 24.01 -19.76 24.67
C VAL A 905 24.13 -19.01 23.36
N ALA A 906 25.21 -18.27 23.15
CA ALA A 906 25.42 -17.56 21.87
C ALA A 906 25.58 -18.53 20.69
N GLU A 907 26.30 -19.63 20.90
CA GLU A 907 26.48 -20.66 19.87
C GLU A 907 25.18 -21.41 19.54
N GLU A 908 24.39 -21.74 20.57
CA GLU A 908 23.06 -22.36 20.37
C GLU A 908 22.13 -21.43 19.58
N ARG A 909 22.09 -20.15 19.94
CA ARG A 909 21.33 -19.16 19.19
C ARG A 909 21.82 -19.07 17.75
N ASN A 910 23.10 -19.07 17.53
CA ASN A 910 23.69 -19.06 16.20
C ASN A 910 23.27 -20.28 15.35
N LYS A 911 23.21 -21.48 15.95
CA LYS A 911 22.67 -22.67 15.24
C LYS A 911 21.23 -22.47 14.79
N HIS A 912 20.36 -21.94 15.65
CA HIS A 912 18.97 -21.64 15.29
C HIS A 912 18.88 -20.61 14.16
N LEU A 913 19.75 -19.59 14.17
CA LEU A 913 19.83 -18.62 13.09
C LEU A 913 20.28 -19.26 11.77
N VAL A 914 21.29 -20.11 11.80
CA VAL A 914 21.76 -20.87 10.62
C VAL A 914 20.64 -21.75 10.09
N GLU A 915 19.93 -22.48 10.94
CA GLU A 915 18.77 -23.31 10.53
C GLU A 915 17.64 -22.45 9.90
N ALA A 916 17.34 -21.28 10.47
CA ALA A 916 16.37 -20.35 9.91
C ALA A 916 16.84 -19.86 8.52
N HIS A 917 18.09 -19.45 8.39
CA HIS A 917 18.66 -19.06 7.10
C HIS A 917 18.69 -20.21 6.09
N GLU A 918 18.96 -21.46 6.52
CA GLU A 918 18.91 -22.63 5.65
C GLU A 918 17.49 -22.99 5.19
N ARG A 919 16.48 -22.92 6.09
CA ARG A 919 15.05 -23.05 5.69
C ARG A 919 14.72 -22.09 4.57
N PHE A 920 15.17 -20.85 4.70
CA PHE A 920 14.98 -19.83 3.67
C PHE A 920 15.90 -19.99 2.46
N SER A 921 17.10 -20.52 2.60
CA SER A 921 18.03 -20.74 1.49
C SER A 921 17.48 -21.76 0.47
N LYS A 922 16.59 -22.66 0.91
CA LYS A 922 15.82 -23.51 -0.02
C LYS A 922 14.92 -22.70 -0.94
N PHE A 923 14.55 -21.50 -0.52
CA PHE A 923 13.80 -20.54 -1.32
C PHE A 923 14.71 -19.58 -2.10
N PHE A 924 15.98 -19.41 -1.74
CA PHE A 924 16.98 -18.60 -2.45
C PHE A 924 17.88 -19.46 -3.33
N ARG A 925 18.60 -18.86 -4.26
CA ARG A 925 19.73 -19.53 -4.90
C ARG A 925 20.73 -19.93 -3.81
N ALA A 926 20.90 -21.20 -3.64
CA ALA A 926 21.72 -21.79 -2.61
C ALA A 926 23.10 -21.10 -2.50
N GLY A 927 23.47 -20.67 -1.28
CA GLY A 927 24.84 -20.36 -0.93
C GLY A 927 25.19 -18.91 -0.65
N ARG A 928 24.26 -17.95 -0.74
CA ARG A 928 24.64 -16.53 -0.60
C ARG A 928 24.76 -15.97 0.80
N TYR A 929 24.11 -16.56 1.80
CA TYR A 929 24.13 -16.00 3.16
C TYR A 929 24.20 -17.12 4.19
N GLU A 930 25.28 -17.14 4.95
CA GLU A 930 25.41 -17.96 6.15
C GLU A 930 25.71 -17.08 7.36
N VAL A 931 25.16 -17.43 8.51
CA VAL A 931 25.62 -16.84 9.77
C VAL A 931 27.04 -17.32 9.99
N VAL A 932 27.96 -16.41 10.02
CA VAL A 932 29.38 -16.74 10.06
C VAL A 932 29.81 -17.17 11.46
N TYR A 933 29.52 -16.33 12.46
CA TYR A 933 29.82 -16.62 13.87
C TYR A 933 29.20 -15.55 14.79
N PRO A 934 28.92 -15.89 16.07
CA PRO A 934 28.69 -14.89 17.10
C PRO A 934 30.01 -14.21 17.49
N VAL A 935 29.99 -12.95 17.80
CA VAL A 935 31.13 -12.20 18.32
C VAL A 935 31.17 -12.40 19.84
N LEU A 936 32.17 -13.14 20.29
CA LEU A 936 32.39 -13.42 21.71
C LEU A 936 33.46 -12.50 22.29
N PRO A 937 33.29 -12.12 23.56
CA PRO A 937 32.16 -12.37 24.45
C PRO A 937 30.92 -11.54 24.13
N MET A 938 29.72 -12.02 24.50
CA MET A 938 28.52 -11.19 24.49
C MET A 938 28.67 -10.06 25.51
N ASP A 939 28.06 -8.91 25.22
CA ASP A 939 28.03 -7.78 26.15
C ASP A 939 26.92 -7.97 27.21
N ILE A 940 27.28 -7.88 28.49
CA ILE A 940 26.30 -7.93 29.59
C ILE A 940 25.68 -6.55 29.75
N MET A 941 24.48 -6.39 29.19
CA MET A 941 23.72 -5.16 29.25
C MET A 941 23.10 -4.92 30.63
N GLY A 942 22.65 -6.00 31.30
CA GLY A 942 22.02 -5.87 32.61
C GLY A 942 22.13 -7.15 33.45
N LEU A 943 22.08 -6.99 34.79
CA LEU A 943 22.06 -8.04 35.81
C LEU A 943 20.97 -7.79 36.83
N TYR A 944 20.02 -8.70 36.94
CA TYR A 944 18.83 -8.55 37.78
C TYR A 944 18.61 -9.78 38.65
N ILE A 945 18.40 -9.53 39.96
CA ILE A 945 18.27 -10.58 40.96
C ILE A 945 16.86 -10.50 41.57
N LEU A 946 16.13 -11.58 41.46
CA LEU A 946 14.82 -11.77 42.03
C LEU A 946 14.96 -12.67 43.28
N LEU A 947 14.49 -12.20 44.41
CA LEU A 947 14.44 -12.96 45.66
C LEU A 947 12.98 -13.36 45.96
N PRO A 948 12.72 -14.53 46.50
CA PRO A 948 11.39 -14.91 46.91
C PRO A 948 10.86 -13.97 47.99
N GLU A 949 9.54 -13.75 48.04
CA GLU A 949 8.86 -13.08 49.14
C GLU A 949 9.20 -13.93 50.38
N GLY A 950 9.88 -13.36 51.38
CA GLY A 950 10.26 -14.10 52.57
C GLY A 950 9.05 -14.74 53.27
N SER A 951 9.09 -16.02 53.57
CA SER A 951 8.19 -16.59 54.53
C SER A 951 8.30 -15.80 55.85
N ARG A 952 7.16 -15.30 56.34
CA ARG A 952 7.07 -14.67 57.63
C ARG A 952 7.59 -15.56 58.74
#